data_87f683408e79fa2fdd9a25a119fa15e5
#
_entry.id   87f683408e79fa2fdd9a25a119fa15e5
#
_cell.length_a   1.000
_cell.length_b   1.000
_cell.length_c   1.000
_cell.angle_alpha   90.00
_cell.angle_beta   90.00
_cell.angle_gamma   90.00
#
_symmetry.space_group_name_H-M   'P 1'
#
loop_
_entity.id
_entity.type
_entity.pdbx_description
1 polymer ?
#
loop_
_entity_poly.entity_id
_entity_poly.type
_entity_poly.pdbx_seq_one_letter_code
_entity_poly.pdbx_strand_id
1 'polypeptide(L)'
;MYKRQAITGAGTALGGTSSPAGGVDVRAISTDNIESIEVIRGIPSVEYGDLTSGAVIINSKAGREPFRLRFKTNENIYQVSAGKGFNLGGKKGSLNISGDYAYNVTDPMQSYVYYQRAAAKVMYSNIFLHDVLRSNTSVEVIYGDNKRKQNPDDERLQLKSNGRDLGIAFNTNGIFDLDYGWLKNLRYTLAVNYMNKKSYEQRLLTNATYQYSMTTTDGAILSNRPGVDLYDDQGNKLTNIPAGEETLYANMLPNDYLTRYDIEGKELNVFAKVMANFVKQGNRINNRILVGADFKSDGNNGDGKTFDPATPPYRVNTSLYSSFRPRKYSDIPFVNQLGVYAEENFSLNFARRNLNLQLGIRYDKLFGHQDIWTPRLNASLDVLPKTFTLRGGYGETAKMPTVLYLHPEKAYFEMVNFVSLTDDKIPEAQRLMMTTTRVFDTENKDLEIAKNRKAEVGFDLNIKGVRLAVTAFQERMNNGYSMAYLPTTFKSVENKQYKSGELPADGVTAPALTEKGTYRVLMKYMTPQNNITINTRGLEFDLNLGRFDAIRTAFSVNGAWLRTERFNNGYTYYEKGSEDPAKAPHVGIYEAAMRKNYSERMATTFRVTHNIPDIGFVVTLSAQVLWKEANWSRFGNDSIPVSYISKEDGQVYPFDPAKKEDAEFTAIMRTVNQKDRIRESMPPTLCMNLYLTKEIKDYLRVSFFANNMFSSRPLYKQKRTIGSYERRNIPLFFGLELSAIIN
;
A
#
# COMPACT_ATOMS: atom_id res chain seq x y z
N MET A 1 17.38 10.25 2.93
CA MET A 1 16.06 10.89 2.94
C MET A 1 15.02 9.84 3.28
N TYR A 2 14.38 9.91 4.44
CA TYR A 2 13.30 9.01 4.80
C TYR A 2 12.03 9.45 4.07
N LYS A 3 11.69 8.80 2.94
CA LYS A 3 10.31 8.83 2.46
C LYS A 3 9.58 7.68 3.16
N ARG A 4 9.02 7.96 4.34
CA ARG A 4 8.08 7.05 4.98
C ARG A 4 6.73 7.14 4.28
N GLN A 5 5.96 6.09 4.42
CA GLN A 5 4.65 5.92 3.83
C GLN A 5 3.78 7.15 4.10
N ALA A 6 3.55 7.96 3.08
CA ALA A 6 2.65 9.10 3.17
C ALA A 6 1.19 8.61 3.24
N ILE A 7 0.39 9.30 4.00
CA ILE A 7 -1.05 9.16 3.95
C ILE A 7 -1.50 9.81 2.64
N THR A 8 -1.90 9.02 1.66
CA THR A 8 -2.38 9.55 0.39
C THR A 8 -3.89 9.69 0.46
N GLY A 9 -4.38 10.92 0.38
CA GLY A 9 -5.81 11.23 0.37
C GLY A 9 -6.44 11.16 -1.01
N ALA A 10 -5.64 11.30 -2.07
CA ALA A 10 -6.13 11.31 -3.43
C ALA A 10 -5.76 10.00 -4.12
N GLY A 11 -6.64 9.02 -4.06
CA GLY A 11 -6.61 7.84 -4.92
C GLY A 11 -7.49 8.03 -6.15
N THR A 12 -7.27 7.28 -7.22
CA THR A 12 -8.22 7.20 -8.32
C THR A 12 -9.51 6.57 -7.83
N ALA A 13 -10.62 7.21 -8.12
CA ALA A 13 -11.86 7.01 -7.40
C ALA A 13 -12.55 5.68 -7.67
N LEU A 14 -12.48 5.09 -8.84
CA LEU A 14 -13.33 3.95 -9.16
C LEU A 14 -12.55 2.64 -9.22
N GLY A 15 -13.02 1.67 -8.42
CA GLY A 15 -12.38 0.37 -8.25
C GLY A 15 -11.26 0.38 -7.23
N GLY A 16 -10.87 1.55 -6.70
CA GLY A 16 -9.98 1.70 -5.58
C GLY A 16 -10.72 2.18 -4.35
N THR A 17 -10.27 1.79 -3.20
CA THR A 17 -10.72 2.38 -1.94
C THR A 17 -10.33 3.85 -1.95
N SER A 18 -11.29 4.75 -1.87
CA SER A 18 -11.07 6.16 -1.57
C SER A 18 -10.58 6.31 -0.13
N SER A 19 -9.37 5.88 0.10
CA SER A 19 -8.76 5.89 1.42
C SER A 19 -7.99 7.18 1.64
N PRO A 20 -8.05 7.78 2.84
CA PRO A 20 -7.14 8.87 3.21
C PRO A 20 -5.69 8.40 3.36
N ALA A 21 -5.43 7.11 3.24
CA ALA A 21 -4.11 6.50 3.36
C ALA A 21 -3.75 5.74 2.09
N GLY A 22 -2.59 6.03 1.53
CA GLY A 22 -1.97 5.31 0.42
C GLY A 22 -0.48 5.15 0.66
N GLY A 23 0.19 4.39 -0.19
CA GLY A 23 1.64 4.27 -0.18
C GLY A 23 2.35 5.49 -0.80
N VAL A 24 3.66 5.53 -0.68
CA VAL A 24 4.50 6.49 -1.43
C VAL A 24 4.45 6.16 -2.92
N ASP A 25 4.08 7.11 -3.75
CA ASP A 25 4.21 6.95 -5.19
C ASP A 25 5.69 7.04 -5.58
N VAL A 26 6.28 5.88 -5.89
CA VAL A 26 7.70 5.80 -6.27
C VAL A 26 8.00 6.55 -7.58
N ARG A 27 6.98 6.84 -8.40
CA ARG A 27 7.13 7.66 -9.60
C ARG A 27 7.52 9.12 -9.27
N ALA A 28 7.21 9.58 -8.05
CA ALA A 28 7.59 10.90 -7.57
C ALA A 28 9.06 11.02 -7.17
N ILE A 29 9.84 9.92 -7.16
CA ILE A 29 11.25 9.93 -6.78
C ILE A 29 12.11 10.16 -8.03
N SER A 30 12.79 11.32 -8.10
CA SER A 30 13.81 11.54 -9.14
C SER A 30 15.04 10.67 -8.88
N THR A 31 15.46 9.90 -9.89
CA THR A 31 16.63 9.02 -9.81
C THR A 31 17.95 9.73 -10.18
N ASP A 32 17.90 10.90 -10.76
CA ASP A 32 19.07 11.56 -11.34
C ASP A 32 19.92 12.33 -10.32
N ASN A 33 19.31 12.68 -9.17
CA ASN A 33 20.01 13.35 -8.06
C ASN A 33 20.31 12.38 -6.90
N ILE A 34 20.46 11.09 -7.18
CA ILE A 34 20.81 10.08 -6.20
C ILE A 34 22.31 9.86 -6.20
N GLU A 35 22.91 9.94 -5.01
CA GLU A 35 24.31 9.56 -4.77
C GLU A 35 24.42 8.06 -4.52
N SER A 36 23.57 7.54 -3.64
CA SER A 36 23.55 6.11 -3.29
C SER A 36 22.15 5.63 -2.88
N ILE A 37 21.93 4.35 -3.11
CA ILE A 37 20.76 3.62 -2.60
C ILE A 37 21.28 2.50 -1.72
N GLU A 38 20.92 2.54 -0.46
CA GLU A 38 21.21 1.48 0.51
C GLU A 38 19.97 0.63 0.71
N VAL A 39 20.11 -0.68 0.57
CA VAL A 39 19.03 -1.64 0.80
C VAL A 39 19.40 -2.46 2.03
N ILE A 40 18.72 -2.22 3.14
CA ILE A 40 18.86 -2.98 4.36
C ILE A 40 18.00 -4.24 4.24
N ARG A 41 18.68 -5.38 4.12
CA ARG A 41 18.11 -6.73 4.19
C ARG A 41 18.49 -7.33 5.53
N GLY A 42 17.73 -8.26 6.04
CA GLY A 42 18.05 -8.85 7.35
C GLY A 42 17.42 -8.09 8.51
N ILE A 43 18.11 -8.11 9.64
CA ILE A 43 17.67 -7.48 10.89
C ILE A 43 18.28 -6.08 10.96
N PRO A 44 17.49 -5.01 10.79
CA PRO A 44 18.01 -3.64 10.77
C PRO A 44 18.38 -3.15 12.17
N SER A 45 19.22 -2.12 12.27
CA SER A 45 19.44 -1.37 13.53
C SER A 45 18.11 -0.88 14.12
N VAL A 46 18.05 -0.76 15.46
CA VAL A 46 16.86 -0.25 16.18
C VAL A 46 16.52 1.20 15.87
N GLU A 47 17.43 1.95 15.26
CA GLU A 47 17.15 3.30 14.76
C GLU A 47 16.06 3.35 13.68
N TYR A 48 15.75 2.19 13.07
CA TYR A 48 14.70 2.04 12.06
C TYR A 48 13.47 1.39 12.67
N GLY A 49 12.38 2.15 12.79
CA GLY A 49 11.08 1.69 13.28
C GLY A 49 10.02 1.67 12.18
N ASP A 50 8.81 1.23 12.51
CA ASP A 50 7.62 1.19 11.64
C ASP A 50 7.86 0.42 10.32
N LEU A 51 8.48 -0.77 10.42
CA LEU A 51 8.80 -1.62 9.27
C LEU A 51 8.58 -3.11 9.59
N THR A 52 8.38 -3.92 8.55
CA THR A 52 8.25 -5.38 8.68
C THR A 52 9.49 -6.13 8.21
N SER A 53 10.02 -5.84 7.01
CA SER A 53 11.00 -6.75 6.38
C SER A 53 12.32 -6.10 6.02
N GLY A 54 12.41 -4.80 5.87
CA GLY A 54 13.63 -4.13 5.45
C GLY A 54 13.41 -2.65 5.14
N ALA A 55 14.47 -1.94 4.77
CA ALA A 55 14.41 -0.52 4.44
C ALA A 55 15.24 -0.21 3.20
N VAL A 56 14.79 0.80 2.44
CA VAL A 56 15.55 1.39 1.34
C VAL A 56 15.84 2.84 1.71
N ILE A 57 17.13 3.18 1.76
CA ILE A 57 17.62 4.51 2.08
C ILE A 57 18.16 5.13 0.82
N ILE A 58 17.65 6.29 0.46
CA ILE A 58 18.08 7.02 -0.73
C ILE A 58 18.82 8.28 -0.28
N ASN A 59 20.09 8.37 -0.63
CA ASN A 59 20.93 9.53 -0.38
C ASN A 59 21.01 10.39 -1.63
N SER A 60 20.71 11.68 -1.50
CA SER A 60 20.84 12.64 -2.59
C SER A 60 22.25 13.20 -2.66
N LYS A 61 22.69 13.55 -3.86
CA LYS A 61 23.98 14.20 -4.09
C LYS A 61 24.05 15.55 -3.39
N ALA A 62 25.20 15.80 -2.77
CA ALA A 62 25.53 17.04 -2.06
C ALA A 62 26.91 17.54 -2.50
N GLY A 63 27.18 18.83 -2.26
CA GLY A 63 28.48 19.41 -2.52
C GLY A 63 28.67 19.94 -3.94
N ARG A 64 29.94 20.16 -4.33
CA ARG A 64 30.31 20.63 -5.66
C ARG A 64 30.09 19.51 -6.68
N GLU A 65 29.30 19.78 -7.71
CA GLU A 65 29.04 18.88 -8.84
C GLU A 65 29.11 19.65 -10.14
N PRO A 66 29.69 19.08 -11.22
CA PRO A 66 29.64 19.68 -12.54
C PRO A 66 28.19 19.83 -13.02
N PHE A 67 27.96 20.71 -13.98
CA PHE A 67 26.63 20.76 -14.61
C PHE A 67 26.39 19.45 -15.38
N ARG A 68 25.27 18.82 -15.09
CA ARG A 68 24.83 17.60 -15.75
C ARG A 68 23.50 17.84 -16.42
N LEU A 69 23.40 17.43 -17.68
CA LEU A 69 22.17 17.36 -18.43
C LEU A 69 21.97 15.94 -18.91
N ARG A 70 20.80 15.36 -18.65
CA ARG A 70 20.49 14.00 -19.04
C ARG A 70 19.14 13.97 -19.74
N PHE A 71 19.10 13.28 -20.87
CA PHE A 71 17.88 12.94 -21.59
C PHE A 71 17.78 11.43 -21.68
N LYS A 72 16.59 10.90 -21.35
CA LYS A 72 16.30 9.47 -21.44
C LYS A 72 14.98 9.26 -22.14
N THR A 73 14.97 8.32 -23.08
CA THR A 73 13.75 7.96 -23.82
C THR A 73 13.63 6.48 -24.06
N ASN A 74 12.42 6.00 -24.11
CA ASN A 74 12.01 4.69 -24.57
C ASN A 74 10.60 4.79 -25.18
N GLU A 75 9.99 3.68 -25.53
CA GLU A 75 8.65 3.66 -26.14
C GLU A 75 7.55 4.35 -25.29
N ASN A 76 7.74 4.40 -23.96
CA ASN A 76 6.74 4.87 -23.01
C ASN A 76 7.12 6.17 -22.31
N ILE A 77 8.41 6.53 -22.27
CA ILE A 77 8.92 7.60 -21.40
C ILE A 77 9.80 8.56 -22.18
N TYR A 78 9.59 9.85 -21.93
CA TYR A 78 10.52 10.92 -22.22
C TYR A 78 10.87 11.59 -20.89
N GLN A 79 12.16 11.66 -20.58
CA GLN A 79 12.65 12.27 -19.33
C GLN A 79 13.83 13.19 -19.64
N VAL A 80 13.83 14.35 -19.03
CA VAL A 80 14.95 15.28 -19.02
C VAL A 80 15.26 15.66 -17.58
N SER A 81 16.55 15.72 -17.24
CA SER A 81 17.00 16.20 -15.94
C SER A 81 18.26 17.07 -16.08
N ALA A 82 18.37 18.05 -15.21
CA ALA A 82 19.53 18.92 -15.11
C ALA A 82 19.89 19.17 -13.65
N GLY A 83 21.19 19.34 -13.36
CA GLY A 83 21.65 19.65 -12.02
C GLY A 83 23.07 20.20 -11.99
N LYS A 84 23.34 21.05 -10.99
CA LYS A 84 24.68 21.60 -10.72
C LYS A 84 24.87 21.82 -9.23
N GLY A 85 26.08 21.52 -8.75
CA GLY A 85 26.52 21.83 -7.40
C GLY A 85 27.55 22.99 -7.42
N PHE A 86 27.25 24.06 -6.72
CA PHE A 86 28.08 25.26 -6.61
C PHE A 86 28.84 25.22 -5.28
N ASN A 87 30.13 25.48 -5.32
CA ASN A 87 30.91 25.85 -4.12
C ASN A 87 30.77 27.35 -3.92
N LEU A 88 30.24 27.78 -2.79
CA LEU A 88 30.01 29.19 -2.47
C LEU A 88 31.27 29.91 -1.98
N GLY A 89 32.38 29.19 -1.88
CA GLY A 89 33.68 29.69 -1.46
C GLY A 89 33.84 29.93 0.03
N GLY A 90 35.07 29.85 0.53
CA GLY A 90 35.40 29.99 1.95
C GLY A 90 34.60 29.04 2.85
N LYS A 91 34.03 29.56 3.94
CA LYS A 91 33.17 28.80 4.89
C LYS A 91 31.68 28.88 4.56
N LYS A 92 31.31 29.27 3.34
CA LYS A 92 29.89 29.43 2.95
C LYS A 92 29.22 28.15 2.49
N GLY A 93 29.96 27.05 2.42
CA GLY A 93 29.41 25.74 2.04
C GLY A 93 29.15 25.58 0.54
N SER A 94 28.18 24.75 0.21
CA SER A 94 27.80 24.40 -1.16
C SER A 94 26.28 24.45 -1.37
N LEU A 95 25.88 24.80 -2.58
CA LEU A 95 24.49 24.82 -3.02
C LEU A 95 24.33 23.87 -4.21
N ASN A 96 23.42 22.90 -4.09
CA ASN A 96 23.09 21.96 -5.15
C ASN A 96 21.67 22.25 -5.65
N ILE A 97 21.52 22.46 -6.95
CA ILE A 97 20.23 22.73 -7.60
C ILE A 97 20.01 21.64 -8.64
N SER A 98 18.86 21.00 -8.62
CA SER A 98 18.49 19.98 -9.61
C SER A 98 17.01 20.08 -9.97
N GLY A 99 16.69 19.72 -11.20
CA GLY A 99 15.33 19.62 -11.68
C GLY A 99 15.18 18.46 -12.66
N ASP A 100 14.00 17.89 -12.71
CA ASP A 100 13.65 16.85 -13.67
C ASP A 100 12.21 16.99 -14.14
N TYR A 101 11.98 16.57 -15.37
CA TYR A 101 10.66 16.41 -15.96
C TYR A 101 10.58 15.04 -16.62
N ALA A 102 9.48 14.35 -16.42
CA ALA A 102 9.19 13.09 -17.06
C ALA A 102 7.76 13.06 -17.58
N TYR A 103 7.58 12.58 -18.80
CA TYR A 103 6.32 12.27 -19.43
C TYR A 103 6.26 10.78 -19.73
N ASN A 104 5.20 10.11 -19.31
CA ASN A 104 5.02 8.67 -19.47
C ASN A 104 3.65 8.37 -20.06
N VAL A 105 3.62 7.51 -21.07
CA VAL A 105 2.41 6.90 -21.62
C VAL A 105 2.48 5.40 -21.36
N THR A 106 1.50 4.86 -20.66
CA THR A 106 1.51 3.43 -20.27
C THR A 106 1.46 2.51 -21.51
N ASP A 107 0.69 2.92 -22.50
CA ASP A 107 0.55 2.23 -23.79
C ASP A 107 0.58 3.30 -24.89
N PRO A 108 1.56 3.29 -25.80
CA PRO A 108 1.64 4.25 -26.90
C PRO A 108 0.40 4.27 -27.80
N MET A 109 -0.33 3.15 -27.90
CA MET A 109 -1.59 3.06 -28.64
C MET A 109 -2.76 3.73 -27.91
N GLN A 110 -2.59 4.04 -26.60
CA GLN A 110 -3.56 4.70 -25.75
C GLN A 110 -3.00 6.05 -25.23
N SER A 111 -2.61 6.92 -26.15
CA SER A 111 -2.00 8.24 -25.83
C SER A 111 -2.90 9.16 -24.99
N TYR A 112 -4.19 8.84 -24.87
CA TYR A 112 -5.14 9.53 -24.00
C TYR A 112 -4.97 9.19 -22.50
N VAL A 113 -4.10 8.21 -22.15
CA VAL A 113 -3.73 7.87 -20.76
C VAL A 113 -2.26 8.16 -20.54
N TYR A 114 -1.95 9.19 -19.78
CA TYR A 114 -0.56 9.59 -19.54
C TYR A 114 -0.32 10.08 -18.10
N TYR A 115 0.93 10.06 -17.71
CA TYR A 115 1.44 10.65 -16.47
C TYR A 115 2.60 11.58 -16.76
N GLN A 116 2.58 12.76 -16.16
CA GLN A 116 3.70 13.68 -16.20
C GLN A 116 4.12 14.11 -14.80
N ARG A 117 5.40 14.36 -14.64
CA ARG A 117 5.99 14.80 -13.38
C ARG A 117 7.04 15.85 -13.65
N ALA A 118 7.05 16.90 -12.80
CA ALA A 118 8.16 17.82 -12.68
C ALA A 118 8.60 17.86 -11.22
N ALA A 119 9.91 17.89 -10.97
CA ALA A 119 10.46 18.10 -9.65
C ALA A 119 11.64 19.08 -9.72
N ALA A 120 11.74 19.95 -8.71
CA ALA A 120 12.87 20.86 -8.52
C ALA A 120 13.33 20.76 -7.07
N LYS A 121 14.63 20.64 -6.86
CA LYS A 121 15.25 20.49 -5.54
C LYS A 121 16.42 21.45 -5.40
N VAL A 122 16.45 22.15 -4.27
CA VAL A 122 17.57 22.95 -3.83
C VAL A 122 18.08 22.36 -2.53
N MET A 123 19.38 22.11 -2.43
CA MET A 123 20.03 21.59 -1.23
C MET A 123 21.24 22.43 -0.88
N TYR A 124 21.26 22.91 0.35
CA TYR A 124 22.38 23.64 0.92
C TYR A 124 23.09 22.74 1.94
N SER A 125 24.41 22.64 1.81
CA SER A 125 25.28 21.86 2.67
C SER A 125 26.38 22.74 3.22
N ASN A 126 26.55 22.78 4.54
CA ASN A 126 27.61 23.58 5.15
C ASN A 126 28.09 22.97 6.47
N ILE A 127 29.24 23.44 6.91
CA ILE A 127 29.82 23.16 8.22
C ILE A 127 29.79 24.46 9.02
N PHE A 128 29.07 24.42 10.15
CA PHE A 128 28.83 25.57 11.01
C PHE A 128 29.54 25.40 12.37
N LEU A 129 29.49 26.44 13.21
CA LEU A 129 29.94 26.42 14.60
C LEU A 129 31.41 25.97 14.76
N HIS A 130 32.32 26.55 13.98
CA HIS A 130 33.74 26.18 14.00
C HIS A 130 34.01 24.68 13.78
N ASP A 131 33.37 24.15 12.71
CA ASP A 131 33.48 22.77 12.26
C ASP A 131 32.76 21.73 13.12
N VAL A 132 31.95 22.15 14.09
CA VAL A 132 31.21 21.26 14.98
C VAL A 132 29.93 20.74 14.35
N LEU A 133 29.21 21.55 13.59
CA LEU A 133 27.93 21.16 12.97
C LEU A 133 28.05 21.00 11.47
N ARG A 134 27.93 19.79 10.99
CA ARG A 134 27.73 19.49 9.56
C ARG A 134 26.25 19.31 9.28
N SER A 135 25.68 20.13 8.39
CA SER A 135 24.26 20.13 8.11
C SER A 135 23.97 20.15 6.61
N ASN A 136 22.95 19.40 6.21
CA ASN A 136 22.34 19.41 4.88
C ASN A 136 20.87 19.81 5.00
N THR A 137 20.47 20.85 4.32
CA THR A 137 19.08 21.33 4.30
C THR A 137 18.59 21.39 2.86
N SER A 138 17.43 20.84 2.57
CA SER A 138 16.87 20.83 1.22
C SER A 138 15.40 21.18 1.19
N VAL A 139 14.99 21.85 0.12
CA VAL A 139 13.61 22.07 -0.27
C VAL A 139 13.40 21.43 -1.64
N GLU A 140 12.35 20.66 -1.78
CA GLU A 140 11.95 20.00 -3.02
C GLU A 140 10.49 20.34 -3.33
N VAL A 141 10.24 20.81 -4.55
CA VAL A 141 8.88 21.03 -5.08
C VAL A 141 8.59 19.91 -6.08
N ILE A 142 7.44 19.27 -5.96
CA ILE A 142 7.03 18.13 -6.79
C ILE A 142 5.66 18.44 -7.39
N TYR A 143 5.54 18.26 -8.68
CA TYR A 143 4.29 18.30 -9.41
C TYR A 143 4.09 16.96 -10.14
N GLY A 144 2.91 16.38 -10.01
CA GLY A 144 2.49 15.18 -10.73
C GLY A 144 1.10 15.36 -11.33
N ASP A 145 0.88 14.87 -12.53
CA ASP A 145 -0.43 14.86 -13.19
C ASP A 145 -0.65 13.54 -13.91
N ASN A 146 -1.62 12.76 -13.43
CA ASN A 146 -2.02 11.48 -14.01
C ASN A 146 -3.38 11.67 -14.67
N LYS A 147 -3.45 11.55 -15.98
CA LYS A 147 -4.64 11.91 -16.75
C LYS A 147 -5.10 10.79 -17.66
N ARG A 148 -6.39 10.51 -17.61
CA ARG A 148 -7.10 9.74 -18.59
C ARG A 148 -8.16 10.63 -19.23
N LYS A 149 -7.98 10.94 -20.52
CA LYS A 149 -9.02 11.55 -21.33
C LYS A 149 -10.02 10.47 -21.77
N GLN A 150 -11.13 10.88 -22.32
CA GLN A 150 -12.08 9.95 -22.92
C GLN A 150 -11.40 9.12 -24.03
N ASN A 151 -11.72 7.83 -24.08
CA ASN A 151 -11.26 6.97 -25.16
C ASN A 151 -11.98 7.39 -26.46
N PRO A 152 -11.27 7.77 -27.51
CA PRO A 152 -11.91 8.16 -28.78
C PRO A 152 -12.62 6.99 -29.48
N ASP A 153 -12.22 5.75 -29.19
CA ASP A 153 -12.81 4.54 -29.79
C ASP A 153 -14.00 3.98 -28.98
N ASP A 154 -14.21 4.46 -27.74
CA ASP A 154 -15.35 4.07 -26.90
C ASP A 154 -15.84 5.26 -26.07
N GLU A 155 -16.75 6.02 -26.66
CA GLU A 155 -17.34 7.17 -26.00
C GLU A 155 -18.50 6.84 -25.07
N ARG A 156 -19.04 5.62 -25.11
CA ARG A 156 -20.25 5.24 -24.37
C ARG A 156 -20.11 5.44 -22.88
N LEU A 157 -18.98 5.06 -22.30
CA LEU A 157 -18.78 5.14 -20.85
C LEU A 157 -18.43 6.55 -20.36
N GLN A 158 -18.08 7.46 -21.27
CA GLN A 158 -17.63 8.83 -20.93
C GLN A 158 -16.57 8.87 -19.82
N LEU A 159 -15.71 7.85 -19.78
CA LEU A 159 -14.74 7.64 -18.73
C LEU A 159 -13.59 8.65 -18.81
N LYS A 160 -13.50 9.51 -17.83
CA LYS A 160 -12.44 10.50 -17.67
C LYS A 160 -11.92 10.46 -16.23
N SER A 161 -10.62 10.59 -16.04
CA SER A 161 -10.05 10.76 -14.71
C SER A 161 -8.83 11.67 -14.73
N ASN A 162 -8.58 12.34 -13.62
CA ASN A 162 -7.37 13.11 -13.39
C ASN A 162 -6.94 12.95 -11.94
N GLY A 163 -5.62 12.88 -11.72
CA GLY A 163 -5.03 12.95 -10.40
C GLY A 163 -3.83 13.88 -10.44
N ARG A 164 -3.91 15.02 -9.76
CA ARG A 164 -2.87 16.04 -9.67
C ARG A 164 -2.33 16.12 -8.26
N ASP A 165 -1.00 16.08 -8.15
CA ASP A 165 -0.25 16.24 -6.92
C ASP A 165 0.64 17.48 -7.01
N LEU A 166 0.57 18.36 -6.02
CA LEU A 166 1.49 19.47 -5.84
C LEU A 166 2.04 19.45 -4.43
N GLY A 167 3.33 19.25 -4.28
CA GLY A 167 3.96 19.06 -2.99
C GLY A 167 5.19 19.90 -2.76
N ILE A 168 5.43 20.17 -1.48
CA ILE A 168 6.68 20.76 -0.97
C ILE A 168 7.22 19.86 0.12
N ALA A 169 8.50 19.48 0.00
CA ALA A 169 9.23 18.71 0.98
C ALA A 169 10.41 19.51 1.53
N PHE A 170 10.40 19.74 2.82
CA PHE A 170 11.53 20.30 3.55
C PHE A 170 12.24 19.17 4.30
N ASN A 171 13.57 19.12 4.17
CA ASN A 171 14.38 18.17 4.92
C ASN A 171 15.63 18.87 5.43
N THR A 172 15.95 18.67 6.71
CA THR A 172 17.24 19.02 7.27
C THR A 172 17.77 17.87 8.10
N ASN A 173 19.04 17.58 7.96
CA ASN A 173 19.74 16.60 8.77
C ASN A 173 21.17 17.08 9.04
N GLY A 174 21.71 16.66 10.17
CA GLY A 174 23.07 17.06 10.49
C GLY A 174 23.65 16.25 11.64
N ILE A 175 24.94 16.52 11.84
CA ILE A 175 25.77 15.88 12.87
C ILE A 175 26.49 16.98 13.62
N PHE A 176 26.29 17.02 14.92
CA PHE A 176 27.13 17.79 15.86
C PHE A 176 28.27 16.88 16.32
N ASP A 177 29.48 17.16 15.89
CA ASP A 177 30.71 16.49 16.34
C ASP A 177 31.17 17.15 17.64
N LEU A 178 30.84 16.52 18.76
CA LEU A 178 31.07 17.11 20.10
C LEU A 178 32.39 16.66 20.72
N ASP A 179 32.76 15.40 20.51
CA ASP A 179 33.95 14.71 21.03
C ASP A 179 34.17 14.95 22.54
N TYR A 180 33.08 14.94 23.32
CA TYR A 180 33.12 15.17 24.78
C TYR A 180 33.09 13.83 25.52
N GLY A 181 34.24 13.35 25.92
CA GLY A 181 34.41 12.06 26.59
C GLY A 181 33.93 10.89 25.71
N TRP A 182 32.91 10.19 26.17
CA TRP A 182 32.31 9.09 25.39
C TRP A 182 31.32 9.60 24.33
N LEU A 183 30.69 10.74 24.54
CA LEU A 183 29.76 11.34 23.58
C LEU A 183 30.55 11.92 22.41
N LYS A 184 30.45 11.25 21.25
CA LYS A 184 31.17 11.64 20.04
C LYS A 184 30.36 12.57 19.18
N ASN A 185 29.10 12.26 18.97
CA ASN A 185 28.23 13.12 18.17
C ASN A 185 26.76 13.00 18.53
N LEU A 186 26.03 14.06 18.24
CA LEU A 186 24.57 14.09 18.15
C LEU A 186 24.15 14.21 16.69
N ARG A 187 23.18 13.42 16.28
CA ARG A 187 22.59 13.48 14.94
C ARG A 187 21.14 13.90 15.03
N TYR A 188 20.71 14.73 14.10
CA TYR A 188 19.31 15.11 13.97
C TYR A 188 18.82 14.91 12.55
N THR A 189 17.52 14.70 12.41
CA THR A 189 16.82 14.70 11.14
C THR A 189 15.43 15.31 11.38
N LEU A 190 15.06 16.27 10.54
CA LEU A 190 13.71 16.82 10.49
C LEU A 190 13.24 16.79 9.05
N ALA A 191 12.08 16.20 8.81
CA ALA A 191 11.45 16.19 7.50
C ALA A 191 9.98 16.62 7.64
N VAL A 192 9.58 17.58 6.81
CA VAL A 192 8.20 18.05 6.71
C VAL A 192 7.78 17.97 5.26
N ASN A 193 6.75 17.21 4.97
CA ASN A 193 6.20 17.06 3.64
C ASN A 193 4.75 17.53 3.64
N TYR A 194 4.44 18.47 2.79
CA TYR A 194 3.08 18.89 2.49
C TYR A 194 2.73 18.53 1.05
N MET A 195 1.57 17.90 0.84
CA MET A 195 1.12 17.49 -0.48
C MET A 195 -0.37 17.84 -0.66
N ASN A 196 -0.65 18.71 -1.62
CA ASN A 196 -2.01 18.98 -2.08
C ASN A 196 -2.32 18.03 -3.23
N LYS A 197 -3.27 17.14 -3.03
CA LYS A 197 -3.70 16.12 -4.00
C LYS A 197 -5.16 16.34 -4.36
N LYS A 198 -5.41 16.42 -5.67
CA LYS A 198 -6.76 16.53 -6.20
C LYS A 198 -6.96 15.46 -7.27
N SER A 199 -7.99 14.67 -7.13
CA SER A 199 -8.36 13.72 -8.16
C SER A 199 -9.86 13.71 -8.40
N TYR A 200 -10.25 13.37 -9.63
CA TYR A 200 -11.62 13.05 -9.94
C TYR A 200 -11.69 11.85 -10.89
N GLU A 201 -12.82 11.21 -10.85
CA GLU A 201 -13.23 10.27 -11.87
C GLU A 201 -14.69 10.55 -12.25
N GLN A 202 -14.95 10.52 -13.57
CA GLN A 202 -16.25 10.69 -14.17
C GLN A 202 -16.52 9.53 -15.09
N ARG A 203 -17.73 8.98 -15.06
CA ARG A 203 -18.19 8.00 -16.05
C ARG A 203 -19.71 7.93 -16.11
N LEU A 204 -20.21 7.41 -17.23
CA LEU A 204 -21.62 7.02 -17.35
C LEU A 204 -21.83 5.69 -16.60
N LEU A 205 -22.80 5.67 -15.69
CA LEU A 205 -23.32 4.46 -15.07
C LEU A 205 -24.58 4.04 -15.82
N THR A 206 -24.70 2.73 -16.05
CA THR A 206 -25.88 2.11 -16.67
C THR A 206 -26.41 1.02 -15.74
N ASN A 207 -27.70 0.75 -15.78
CA ASN A 207 -28.38 -0.17 -14.86
C ASN A 207 -28.13 0.17 -13.38
N ALA A 208 -28.13 1.45 -13.06
CA ALA A 208 -27.78 1.98 -11.75
C ALA A 208 -28.97 2.28 -10.86
N THR A 209 -30.16 1.84 -11.26
CA THR A 209 -31.41 2.09 -10.49
C THR A 209 -31.31 1.44 -9.12
N TYR A 210 -31.25 2.24 -8.08
CA TYR A 210 -31.35 1.81 -6.69
C TYR A 210 -31.78 2.97 -5.80
N GLN A 211 -32.20 2.64 -4.60
CA GLN A 211 -32.67 3.58 -3.60
C GLN A 211 -31.48 4.22 -2.90
N TYR A 212 -31.66 5.47 -2.55
CA TYR A 212 -30.57 6.28 -2.05
C TYR A 212 -31.06 7.40 -1.14
N SER A 213 -30.35 7.62 -0.07
CA SER A 213 -30.51 8.75 0.84
C SER A 213 -29.11 9.24 1.24
N MET A 214 -28.99 10.49 1.69
CA MET A 214 -27.72 11.08 2.13
C MET A 214 -27.59 11.22 3.64
N THR A 215 -28.58 10.80 4.40
CA THR A 215 -28.52 10.85 5.86
C THR A 215 -27.34 10.06 6.42
N THR A 216 -26.72 10.59 7.45
CA THR A 216 -25.64 9.92 8.21
C THR A 216 -26.09 9.44 9.59
N THR A 217 -27.38 9.58 9.90
CA THR A 217 -27.98 9.23 11.19
C THR A 217 -28.60 7.83 11.15
N ASP A 218 -28.23 6.97 12.10
CA ASP A 218 -28.81 5.63 12.23
C ASP A 218 -30.29 5.70 12.60
N GLY A 219 -31.11 4.89 11.93
CA GLY A 219 -32.55 4.81 12.15
C GLY A 219 -33.34 5.98 11.55
N ALA A 220 -32.71 6.85 10.74
CA ALA A 220 -33.40 7.86 9.99
C ALA A 220 -34.35 7.24 8.97
N ILE A 221 -35.57 7.76 8.86
CA ILE A 221 -36.58 7.35 7.87
C ILE A 221 -36.99 8.60 7.09
N LEU A 222 -36.48 8.68 5.86
CA LEU A 222 -36.71 9.81 4.97
C LEU A 222 -37.66 9.43 3.82
N SER A 223 -38.41 10.43 3.36
CA SER A 223 -39.22 10.30 2.14
C SER A 223 -38.61 11.10 0.97
N ASN A 224 -39.19 10.99 -0.22
CA ASN A 224 -38.86 11.86 -1.36
C ASN A 224 -39.36 13.30 -1.20
N ARG A 225 -39.97 13.64 -0.04
CA ARG A 225 -40.41 14.97 0.32
C ARG A 225 -39.56 15.52 1.46
N PRO A 226 -38.60 16.39 1.19
CA PRO A 226 -37.71 16.93 2.23
C PRO A 226 -38.50 17.66 3.33
N GLY A 227 -38.18 17.35 4.58
CA GLY A 227 -38.78 18.02 5.76
C GLY A 227 -40.28 17.71 6.01
N VAL A 228 -40.88 16.82 5.19
CA VAL A 228 -42.31 16.50 5.30
C VAL A 228 -42.51 15.18 6.03
N ASP A 229 -43.30 15.19 7.08
CA ASP A 229 -43.68 13.98 7.81
C ASP A 229 -44.77 13.21 7.04
N LEU A 230 -44.61 11.89 7.01
CA LEU A 230 -45.61 10.95 6.49
C LEU A 230 -46.28 10.22 7.64
N TYR A 231 -47.53 9.86 7.44
CA TYR A 231 -48.37 9.20 8.41
C TYR A 231 -49.03 7.94 7.86
N ASP A 232 -49.31 6.99 8.73
CA ASP A 232 -50.11 5.83 8.38
C ASP A 232 -51.63 6.19 8.39
N ASP A 233 -52.47 5.18 8.07
CA ASP A 233 -53.92 5.29 8.07
C ASP A 233 -54.54 5.44 9.47
N GLN A 234 -53.74 5.24 10.52
CA GLN A 234 -54.12 5.45 11.92
C GLN A 234 -53.63 6.78 12.47
N GLY A 235 -52.91 7.57 11.68
CA GLY A 235 -52.34 8.86 12.09
C GLY A 235 -51.00 8.76 12.83
N ASN A 236 -50.36 7.60 12.84
CA ASN A 236 -49.01 7.47 13.42
C ASN A 236 -47.95 7.99 12.44
N LYS A 237 -46.97 8.70 12.97
CA LYS A 237 -45.86 9.25 12.20
C LYS A 237 -44.93 8.11 11.75
N LEU A 238 -44.63 8.03 10.47
CA LEU A 238 -43.79 7.02 9.84
C LEU A 238 -42.36 7.49 9.60
N THR A 239 -42.17 8.79 9.34
CA THR A 239 -40.87 9.39 9.12
C THR A 239 -40.13 9.64 10.43
N ASN A 240 -38.79 9.54 10.36
CA ASN A 240 -37.88 9.94 11.44
C ASN A 240 -36.78 10.82 10.81
N ILE A 241 -37.10 12.11 10.67
CA ILE A 241 -36.21 13.10 10.07
C ILE A 241 -35.28 13.64 11.15
N PRO A 242 -33.93 13.42 11.03
CA PRO A 242 -32.99 13.93 12.03
C PRO A 242 -32.93 15.47 12.02
N ALA A 243 -32.73 16.05 13.18
CA ALA A 243 -32.55 17.51 13.31
C ALA A 243 -31.29 17.96 12.52
N GLY A 244 -31.45 18.97 11.67
CA GLY A 244 -30.41 19.50 10.79
C GLY A 244 -30.27 18.74 9.46
N GLU A 245 -31.08 17.70 9.23
CA GLU A 245 -31.14 16.96 7.99
C GLU A 245 -32.46 17.12 7.22
N GLU A 246 -33.24 18.17 7.54
CA GLU A 246 -34.59 18.42 7.01
C GLU A 246 -34.60 18.64 5.47
N THR A 247 -33.44 18.98 4.88
CA THR A 247 -33.29 19.15 3.44
C THR A 247 -32.96 17.86 2.72
N LEU A 248 -32.59 16.79 3.45
CA LEU A 248 -32.30 15.50 2.88
C LEU A 248 -33.58 14.72 2.56
N TYR A 249 -33.52 13.89 1.53
CA TYR A 249 -34.65 13.11 1.05
C TYR A 249 -34.18 11.74 0.51
N ALA A 250 -35.11 10.81 0.46
CA ALA A 250 -34.95 9.54 -0.23
C ALA A 250 -35.19 9.72 -1.73
N ASN A 251 -34.36 9.10 -2.54
CA ASN A 251 -34.44 9.16 -3.99
C ASN A 251 -34.20 7.80 -4.64
N MET A 252 -34.78 7.60 -5.83
CA MET A 252 -34.46 6.50 -6.73
C MET A 252 -33.62 7.05 -7.86
N LEU A 253 -32.43 6.52 -8.01
CA LEU A 253 -31.50 6.98 -9.06
C LEU A 253 -31.99 6.56 -10.44
N PRO A 254 -31.74 7.38 -11.47
CA PRO A 254 -32.00 7.02 -12.86
C PRO A 254 -31.27 5.74 -13.25
N ASN A 255 -31.80 5.02 -14.23
CA ASN A 255 -31.12 3.84 -14.77
C ASN A 255 -29.73 4.19 -15.33
N ASP A 256 -29.63 5.30 -16.03
CA ASP A 256 -28.41 5.79 -16.65
C ASP A 256 -28.16 7.23 -16.20
N TYR A 257 -26.97 7.50 -15.67
CA TYR A 257 -26.55 8.85 -15.33
C TYR A 257 -25.02 9.01 -15.34
N LEU A 258 -24.58 10.24 -15.59
CA LEU A 258 -23.18 10.61 -15.52
C LEU A 258 -22.82 10.91 -14.06
N THR A 259 -21.97 10.10 -13.48
CA THR A 259 -21.43 10.37 -12.13
C THR A 259 -20.07 11.03 -12.19
N ARG A 260 -19.82 11.89 -11.24
CA ARG A 260 -18.50 12.45 -10.96
C ARG A 260 -18.21 12.36 -9.47
N TYR A 261 -17.00 11.94 -9.16
CA TYR A 261 -16.49 11.73 -7.82
C TYR A 261 -15.15 12.43 -7.66
N ASP A 262 -15.06 13.34 -6.73
CA ASP A 262 -13.88 14.15 -6.45
C ASP A 262 -13.26 13.75 -5.11
N ILE A 263 -11.93 13.78 -5.04
CA ILE A 263 -11.16 13.61 -3.80
C ILE A 263 -10.15 14.73 -3.68
N GLU A 264 -10.19 15.45 -2.58
CA GLU A 264 -9.21 16.48 -2.24
C GLU A 264 -8.49 16.13 -0.93
N GLY A 265 -7.16 15.93 -1.02
CA GLY A 265 -6.28 15.67 0.11
C GLY A 265 -5.28 16.81 0.29
N LYS A 266 -5.07 17.23 1.56
CA LYS A 266 -4.02 18.17 2.00
C LYS A 266 -3.20 17.47 3.06
N GLU A 267 -2.25 16.64 2.59
CA GLU A 267 -1.46 15.77 3.47
C GLU A 267 -0.33 16.53 4.12
N LEU A 268 -0.16 16.33 5.43
CA LEU A 268 0.98 16.82 6.18
C LEU A 268 1.66 15.64 6.89
N ASN A 269 2.94 15.45 6.59
CA ASN A 269 3.76 14.43 7.23
C ASN A 269 4.95 15.12 7.90
N VAL A 270 5.11 14.90 9.18
CA VAL A 270 6.23 15.40 9.98
C VAL A 270 7.01 14.23 10.55
N PHE A 271 8.32 14.27 10.42
CA PHE A 271 9.24 13.31 11.01
C PHE A 271 10.40 14.05 11.66
N ALA A 272 10.62 13.82 12.95
CA ALA A 272 11.75 14.33 13.70
C ALA A 272 12.50 13.16 14.34
N LYS A 273 13.84 13.20 14.35
CA LYS A 273 14.69 12.17 14.93
C LYS A 273 15.92 12.82 15.53
N VAL A 274 16.28 12.43 16.75
CA VAL A 274 17.51 12.82 17.42
C VAL A 274 18.18 11.56 17.96
N MET A 275 19.51 11.47 17.83
CA MET A 275 20.27 10.36 18.38
C MET A 275 21.66 10.78 18.81
N ALA A 276 22.12 10.19 19.89
CA ALA A 276 23.45 10.37 20.46
C ALA A 276 24.30 9.10 20.25
N ASN A 277 25.55 9.28 19.83
CA ASN A 277 26.53 8.22 19.70
C ASN A 277 27.62 8.38 20.77
N PHE A 278 27.75 7.35 21.59
CA PHE A 278 28.81 7.22 22.57
C PHE A 278 29.79 6.17 22.08
N VAL A 279 31.09 6.47 22.10
CA VAL A 279 32.13 5.54 21.68
C VAL A 279 33.23 5.48 22.72
N LYS A 280 33.54 4.27 23.14
CA LYS A 280 34.72 3.97 23.96
C LYS A 280 35.59 2.96 23.23
N GLN A 281 36.77 3.41 22.82
CA GLN A 281 37.77 2.56 22.18
C GLN A 281 38.79 2.09 23.21
N GLY A 282 39.09 0.80 23.17
CA GLY A 282 40.15 0.16 23.93
C GLY A 282 40.96 -0.79 23.05
N ASN A 283 42.08 -1.30 23.56
CA ASN A 283 42.98 -2.13 22.76
C ASN A 283 42.36 -3.44 22.26
N ARG A 284 41.41 -4.01 23.01
CA ARG A 284 40.73 -5.27 22.63
C ARG A 284 39.23 -5.11 22.51
N ILE A 285 38.66 -4.14 23.20
CA ILE A 285 37.21 -3.95 23.30
C ILE A 285 36.88 -2.56 22.81
N ASN A 286 35.95 -2.50 21.82
CA ASN A 286 35.34 -1.25 21.36
C ASN A 286 33.84 -1.31 21.62
N ASN A 287 33.32 -0.30 22.31
CA ASN A 287 31.91 -0.12 22.57
C ASN A 287 31.41 1.10 21.81
N ARG A 288 30.29 0.94 21.12
CA ARG A 288 29.54 2.05 20.53
C ARG A 288 28.08 1.92 20.93
N ILE A 289 27.65 2.87 21.78
CA ILE A 289 26.26 2.94 22.23
C ILE A 289 25.53 4.03 21.42
N LEU A 290 24.41 3.70 20.88
CA LEU A 290 23.49 4.57 20.20
C LEU A 290 22.21 4.71 21.04
N VAL A 291 21.82 5.93 21.39
CA VAL A 291 20.55 6.22 22.06
C VAL A 291 19.82 7.27 21.25
N GLY A 292 18.55 7.09 21.03
CA GLY A 292 17.79 8.05 20.25
C GLY A 292 16.28 7.97 20.42
N ALA A 293 15.64 8.98 19.87
CA ALA A 293 14.19 9.05 19.78
C ALA A 293 13.78 9.58 18.41
N ASP A 294 12.63 9.13 17.93
CA ASP A 294 11.98 9.68 16.76
C ASP A 294 10.48 9.91 17.00
N PHE A 295 9.97 10.95 16.36
CA PHE A 295 8.57 11.32 16.38
C PHE A 295 8.06 11.40 14.94
N LYS A 296 6.86 10.88 14.71
CA LYS A 296 6.18 10.92 13.42
C LYS A 296 4.74 11.37 13.63
N SER A 297 4.29 12.29 12.76
CA SER A 297 2.90 12.76 12.72
C SER A 297 2.43 12.77 11.28
N ASP A 298 1.34 12.07 11.01
CA ASP A 298 0.74 11.95 9.67
C ASP A 298 -0.73 12.37 9.75
N GLY A 299 -1.15 13.30 8.90
CA GLY A 299 -2.53 13.78 8.84
C GLY A 299 -2.93 14.31 7.48
N ASN A 300 -4.22 14.58 7.32
CA ASN A 300 -4.79 15.08 6.08
C ASN A 300 -5.91 16.10 6.38
N ASN A 301 -5.71 17.34 5.99
CA ASN A 301 -6.63 18.45 6.18
C ASN A 301 -7.48 18.75 4.93
N GLY A 302 -7.61 17.80 4.01
CA GLY A 302 -8.39 17.96 2.78
C GLY A 302 -9.89 17.83 3.01
N ASP A 303 -10.65 18.31 2.02
CA ASP A 303 -12.11 18.18 2.01
C ASP A 303 -12.56 16.74 1.74
N GLY A 304 -11.62 15.86 1.36
CA GLY A 304 -11.83 14.42 1.23
C GLY A 304 -12.71 14.06 0.04
N LYS A 305 -13.66 13.16 0.28
CA LYS A 305 -14.59 12.66 -0.73
C LYS A 305 -15.78 13.57 -0.90
N THR A 306 -16.02 14.00 -2.13
CA THR A 306 -17.19 14.79 -2.51
C THR A 306 -17.79 14.31 -3.82
N PHE A 307 -19.09 14.42 -3.96
CA PHE A 307 -19.83 14.08 -5.18
C PHE A 307 -21.23 14.73 -5.11
N ASP A 308 -21.89 14.82 -6.24
CA ASP A 308 -23.26 15.27 -6.30
C ASP A 308 -24.19 14.19 -5.72
N PRO A 309 -24.97 14.49 -4.66
CA PRO A 309 -25.94 13.57 -4.09
C PRO A 309 -26.99 13.03 -5.06
N ALA A 310 -27.30 13.76 -6.11
CA ALA A 310 -28.24 13.32 -7.14
C ALA A 310 -27.63 12.30 -8.11
N THR A 311 -26.29 12.27 -8.23
CA THR A 311 -25.55 11.40 -9.15
C THR A 311 -24.35 10.73 -8.49
N PRO A 312 -24.58 9.96 -7.39
CA PRO A 312 -23.51 9.38 -6.59
C PRO A 312 -22.67 8.36 -7.37
N PRO A 313 -21.44 8.09 -6.94
CA PRO A 313 -20.61 7.06 -7.55
C PRO A 313 -21.21 5.66 -7.34
N TYR A 314 -20.83 4.73 -8.23
CA TYR A 314 -21.28 3.34 -8.16
C TYR A 314 -20.89 2.71 -6.81
N ARG A 315 -21.76 1.84 -6.29
CA ARG A 315 -21.48 1.06 -5.09
C ARG A 315 -20.29 0.15 -5.32
N VAL A 316 -19.25 0.34 -4.53
CA VAL A 316 -18.10 -0.58 -4.51
C VAL A 316 -18.32 -1.73 -3.53
N ASN A 317 -19.25 -1.56 -2.61
CA ASN A 317 -19.51 -2.57 -1.59
C ASN A 317 -20.41 -3.67 -2.12
N THR A 318 -20.02 -4.93 -1.87
CA THR A 318 -20.75 -6.12 -2.30
C THR A 318 -21.98 -6.44 -1.43
N SER A 319 -22.20 -5.67 -0.37
CA SER A 319 -23.38 -5.83 0.47
C SER A 319 -24.60 -5.15 -0.17
N LEU A 320 -25.72 -5.86 -0.18
CA LEU A 320 -27.00 -5.30 -0.58
C LEU A 320 -27.32 -4.10 0.32
N TYR A 321 -27.95 -3.09 -0.26
CA TYR A 321 -28.34 -1.83 0.43
C TYR A 321 -27.20 -0.91 0.87
N SER A 322 -25.93 -1.26 0.71
CA SER A 322 -24.83 -0.36 1.07
C SER A 322 -24.75 0.86 0.13
N SER A 323 -24.40 2.01 0.68
CA SER A 323 -24.30 3.27 -0.07
C SER A 323 -23.06 4.08 0.34
N PHE A 324 -22.68 5.05 -0.48
CA PHE A 324 -21.59 5.96 -0.20
C PHE A 324 -22.05 7.20 0.56
N ARG A 325 -21.11 7.83 1.28
CA ARG A 325 -21.25 9.17 1.84
C ARG A 325 -20.02 10.01 1.54
N PRO A 326 -20.16 11.32 1.41
CA PRO A 326 -19.03 12.23 1.48
C PRO A 326 -18.27 12.04 2.79
N ARG A 327 -16.96 12.29 2.77
CA ARG A 327 -16.13 12.20 3.98
C ARG A 327 -15.04 13.26 3.94
N LYS A 328 -15.04 14.16 4.91
CA LYS A 328 -13.95 15.12 5.09
C LYS A 328 -12.74 14.41 5.71
N TYR A 329 -11.57 14.62 5.15
CA TYR A 329 -10.33 14.07 5.72
C TYR A 329 -9.84 14.90 6.90
N SER A 330 -10.18 16.18 6.96
CA SER A 330 -9.90 17.05 8.10
C SER A 330 -10.56 16.61 9.41
N ASP A 331 -11.62 15.78 9.33
CA ASP A 331 -12.30 15.24 10.52
C ASP A 331 -11.59 14.01 11.09
N ILE A 332 -10.55 13.51 10.39
CA ILE A 332 -9.75 12.35 10.82
C ILE A 332 -8.57 12.85 11.65
N PRO A 333 -8.37 12.36 12.88
CA PRO A 333 -7.26 12.75 13.72
C PRO A 333 -5.91 12.45 13.11
N PHE A 334 -4.91 13.26 13.42
CA PHE A 334 -3.52 12.96 13.07
C PHE A 334 -3.03 11.72 13.79
N VAL A 335 -2.33 10.85 13.08
CA VAL A 335 -1.70 9.65 13.63
C VAL A 335 -0.30 10.01 14.11
N ASN A 336 -0.10 9.99 15.43
CA ASN A 336 1.14 10.35 16.08
C ASN A 336 1.84 9.12 16.63
N GLN A 337 3.15 9.03 16.39
CA GLN A 337 4.00 7.92 16.85
C GLN A 337 5.26 8.48 17.52
N LEU A 338 5.69 7.84 18.60
CA LEU A 338 6.96 8.10 19.27
C LEU A 338 7.76 6.80 19.33
N GLY A 339 9.00 6.83 18.88
CA GLY A 339 9.96 5.75 19.03
C GLY A 339 11.10 6.17 19.95
N VAL A 340 11.47 5.34 20.92
CA VAL A 340 12.66 5.52 21.76
C VAL A 340 13.49 4.24 21.66
N TYR A 341 14.82 4.37 21.51
CA TYR A 341 15.65 3.21 21.27
C TYR A 341 17.07 3.36 21.84
N ALA A 342 17.65 2.21 22.15
CA ALA A 342 19.05 2.09 22.52
C ALA A 342 19.67 0.86 21.85
N GLU A 343 20.89 0.99 21.36
CA GLU A 343 21.65 -0.08 20.72
C GLU A 343 23.10 -0.02 21.14
N GLU A 344 23.66 -1.16 21.50
CA GLU A 344 25.09 -1.33 21.72
C GLU A 344 25.72 -2.17 20.63
N ASN A 345 26.79 -1.65 20.06
CA ASN A 345 27.68 -2.36 19.14
C ASN A 345 28.99 -2.64 19.90
N PHE A 346 29.12 -3.87 20.35
CA PHE A 346 30.28 -4.38 21.06
C PHE A 346 31.20 -5.11 20.09
N SER A 347 32.47 -4.74 20.05
CA SER A 347 33.49 -5.40 19.23
C SER A 347 34.64 -5.87 20.11
N LEU A 348 34.94 -7.18 20.03
CA LEU A 348 36.01 -7.84 20.79
C LEU A 348 37.07 -8.41 19.84
N ASN A 349 38.30 -7.92 19.96
CA ASN A 349 39.45 -8.42 19.24
C ASN A 349 40.21 -9.43 20.09
N PHE A 350 40.31 -10.69 19.68
CA PHE A 350 41.00 -11.75 20.36
C PHE A 350 41.65 -12.72 19.39
N ALA A 351 42.88 -13.16 19.66
CA ALA A 351 43.60 -14.15 18.85
C ALA A 351 43.54 -13.86 17.32
N ARG A 352 43.68 -12.59 16.92
CA ARG A 352 43.54 -12.09 15.52
C ARG A 352 42.16 -12.25 14.93
N ARG A 353 41.14 -12.59 15.73
CA ARG A 353 39.72 -12.68 15.32
C ARG A 353 38.98 -11.48 15.86
N ASN A 354 37.85 -11.17 15.24
CA ASN A 354 36.96 -10.12 15.70
C ASN A 354 35.54 -10.71 15.91
N LEU A 355 35.01 -10.52 17.12
CA LEU A 355 33.59 -10.79 17.43
C LEU A 355 32.85 -9.46 17.51
N ASN A 356 31.87 -9.26 16.71
CA ASN A 356 30.98 -8.12 16.80
C ASN A 356 29.59 -8.58 17.26
N LEU A 357 29.04 -7.90 18.25
CA LEU A 357 27.70 -8.09 18.77
C LEU A 357 26.97 -6.76 18.69
N GLN A 358 25.79 -6.78 18.11
CA GLN A 358 24.86 -5.63 18.06
C GLN A 358 23.61 -6.01 18.82
N LEU A 359 23.38 -5.36 19.95
CA LEU A 359 22.25 -5.57 20.85
C LEU A 359 21.43 -4.31 20.87
N GLY A 360 20.15 -4.40 20.55
CA GLY A 360 19.29 -3.24 20.51
C GLY A 360 17.88 -3.52 21.03
N ILE A 361 17.28 -2.50 21.60
CA ILE A 361 15.88 -2.50 22.00
C ILE A 361 15.22 -1.21 21.57
N ARG A 362 14.00 -1.33 21.06
CA ARG A 362 13.20 -0.19 20.66
C ARG A 362 11.80 -0.29 21.25
N TYR A 363 11.35 0.82 21.81
CA TYR A 363 9.97 1.06 22.23
C TYR A 363 9.28 1.97 21.24
N ASP A 364 8.14 1.56 20.73
CA ASP A 364 7.30 2.37 19.85
C ASP A 364 5.91 2.54 20.47
N LYS A 365 5.47 3.78 20.59
CA LYS A 365 4.13 4.16 21.07
C LYS A 365 3.32 4.79 19.96
N LEU A 366 2.14 4.22 19.69
CA LEU A 366 1.10 4.85 18.88
C LEU A 366 0.14 5.57 19.83
N PHE A 367 0.06 6.91 19.74
CA PHE A 367 -0.78 7.69 20.65
C PHE A 367 -2.26 7.34 20.45
N GLY A 368 -2.97 7.17 21.56
CA GLY A 368 -4.38 6.73 21.56
C GLY A 368 -4.58 5.22 21.35
N HIS A 369 -3.50 4.46 21.15
CA HIS A 369 -3.50 3.02 20.90
C HIS A 369 -2.40 2.33 21.72
N GLN A 370 -2.04 1.11 21.30
CA GLN A 370 -1.05 0.28 22.00
C GLN A 370 0.40 0.76 21.77
N ASP A 371 1.29 0.21 22.58
CA ASP A 371 2.74 0.33 22.46
C ASP A 371 3.37 -1.06 22.26
N ILE A 372 4.64 -1.07 21.83
CA ILE A 372 5.35 -2.31 21.54
C ILE A 372 6.86 -2.19 21.78
N TRP A 373 7.44 -3.27 22.30
CA TRP A 373 8.88 -3.45 22.42
C TRP A 373 9.41 -4.40 21.35
N THR A 374 10.51 -4.03 20.70
CA THR A 374 11.11 -4.81 19.62
C THR A 374 12.62 -4.97 19.85
N PRO A 375 13.05 -6.10 20.49
CA PRO A 375 14.45 -6.43 20.68
C PRO A 375 15.09 -6.93 19.38
N ARG A 376 16.39 -6.65 19.21
CA ARG A 376 17.21 -7.09 18.07
C ARG A 376 18.60 -7.48 18.52
N LEU A 377 19.12 -8.57 17.95
CA LEU A 377 20.45 -9.09 18.17
C LEU A 377 21.06 -9.47 16.83
N ASN A 378 22.25 -8.96 16.54
CA ASN A 378 23.09 -9.46 15.45
C ASN A 378 24.46 -9.81 16.02
N ALA A 379 25.06 -10.88 15.49
CA ALA A 379 26.40 -11.33 15.86
C ALA A 379 27.18 -11.66 14.59
N SER A 380 28.46 -11.32 14.57
CA SER A 380 29.41 -11.78 13.55
C SER A 380 30.75 -12.15 14.15
N LEU A 381 31.33 -13.25 13.68
CA LEU A 381 32.63 -13.76 14.13
C LEU A 381 33.54 -14.00 12.93
N ASP A 382 34.66 -13.32 12.89
CA ASP A 382 35.73 -13.60 11.94
C ASP A 382 36.45 -14.88 12.36
N VAL A 383 36.01 -16.01 11.82
CA VAL A 383 36.61 -17.34 12.09
C VAL A 383 38.02 -17.43 11.50
N LEU A 384 38.17 -17.01 10.25
CA LEU A 384 39.44 -16.80 9.56
C LEU A 384 39.54 -15.33 9.19
N PRO A 385 40.47 -14.56 9.83
CA PRO A 385 40.53 -13.11 9.61
C PRO A 385 40.60 -12.73 8.14
N LYS A 386 39.74 -11.78 7.74
CA LYS A 386 39.61 -11.28 6.36
C LYS A 386 39.14 -12.30 5.31
N THR A 387 39.01 -13.58 5.69
CA THR A 387 38.68 -14.66 4.74
C THR A 387 37.29 -15.23 4.99
N PHE A 388 36.97 -15.60 6.22
CA PHE A 388 35.71 -16.27 6.53
C PHE A 388 35.07 -15.70 7.80
N THR A 389 33.87 -15.15 7.65
CA THR A 389 33.08 -14.57 8.74
C THR A 389 31.74 -15.34 8.83
N LEU A 390 31.42 -15.81 10.03
CA LEU A 390 30.08 -16.31 10.36
C LEU A 390 29.25 -15.19 10.91
N ARG A 391 27.96 -15.17 10.59
CA ARG A 391 27.00 -14.19 11.12
C ARG A 391 25.66 -14.83 11.40
N GLY A 392 24.96 -14.26 12.37
CA GLY A 392 23.63 -14.69 12.73
C GLY A 392 22.89 -13.59 13.46
N GLY A 393 21.60 -13.68 13.50
CA GLY A 393 20.79 -12.69 14.17
C GLY A 393 19.38 -13.17 14.48
N TYR A 394 18.79 -12.52 15.46
CA TYR A 394 17.37 -12.61 15.78
C TYR A 394 16.83 -11.21 16.06
N GLY A 395 15.69 -10.87 15.50
CA GLY A 395 15.11 -9.56 15.71
C GLY A 395 13.60 -9.51 15.53
N GLU A 396 13.02 -8.55 16.24
CA GLU A 396 11.62 -8.21 16.13
C GLU A 396 11.49 -6.81 15.54
N THR A 397 10.50 -6.65 14.65
CA THR A 397 10.11 -5.37 14.06
C THR A 397 8.60 -5.22 14.13
N ALA A 398 8.14 -3.99 14.10
CA ALA A 398 6.72 -3.67 14.21
C ALA A 398 6.27 -2.77 13.06
N LYS A 399 5.02 -2.94 12.63
CA LYS A 399 4.36 -2.08 11.65
C LYS A 399 3.10 -1.52 12.25
N MET A 400 3.04 -0.20 12.37
CA MET A 400 1.85 0.50 12.88
C MET A 400 0.70 0.41 11.87
N PRO A 401 -0.55 0.35 12.34
CA PRO A 401 -1.72 0.45 11.47
C PRO A 401 -1.76 1.81 10.79
N THR A 402 -2.25 1.84 9.57
CA THR A 402 -2.46 3.09 8.83
C THR A 402 -3.80 3.71 9.18
N VAL A 403 -4.00 4.97 8.79
CA VAL A 403 -5.29 5.69 8.97
C VAL A 403 -6.48 4.88 8.47
N LEU A 404 -6.34 4.10 7.40
CA LEU A 404 -7.40 3.22 6.89
C LEU A 404 -7.93 2.24 7.94
N TYR A 405 -7.02 1.68 8.75
CA TYR A 405 -7.39 0.72 9.79
C TYR A 405 -7.74 1.38 11.13
N LEU A 406 -7.13 2.54 11.42
CA LEU A 406 -7.41 3.27 12.65
C LEU A 406 -8.76 4.00 12.59
N HIS A 407 -9.08 4.60 11.43
CA HIS A 407 -10.26 5.40 11.22
C HIS A 407 -10.99 4.95 9.94
N PRO A 408 -11.60 3.76 9.93
CA PRO A 408 -12.39 3.29 8.79
C PRO A 408 -13.64 4.14 8.58
N GLU A 409 -14.24 4.03 7.41
CA GLU A 409 -15.54 4.67 7.14
C GLU A 409 -16.67 3.86 7.77
N LYS A 410 -17.68 4.54 8.31
CA LYS A 410 -18.90 3.90 8.76
C LYS A 410 -19.59 3.15 7.61
N ALA A 411 -20.32 2.12 7.94
CA ALA A 411 -21.12 1.36 6.97
C ALA A 411 -22.56 1.90 6.95
N TYR A 412 -23.02 2.28 5.75
CA TYR A 412 -24.34 2.85 5.51
C TYR A 412 -25.17 1.90 4.67
N PHE A 413 -26.40 1.65 5.09
CA PHE A 413 -27.36 0.77 4.40
C PHE A 413 -28.72 1.44 4.29
N GLU A 414 -29.34 1.31 3.13
CA GLU A 414 -30.66 1.88 2.87
C GLU A 414 -31.65 0.80 2.47
N MET A 415 -32.74 0.76 3.21
CA MET A 415 -33.85 -0.18 2.99
C MET A 415 -35.08 0.58 2.52
N VAL A 416 -35.67 0.14 1.43
CA VAL A 416 -36.92 0.70 0.96
C VAL A 416 -38.06 0.22 1.84
N ASN A 417 -38.83 1.15 2.38
CA ASN A 417 -40.06 0.89 3.12
C ASN A 417 -41.28 0.97 2.20
N PHE A 418 -41.26 1.92 1.25
CA PHE A 418 -42.29 2.11 0.26
C PHE A 418 -41.72 2.79 -1.01
N VAL A 419 -42.23 2.44 -2.19
CA VAL A 419 -41.90 3.12 -3.43
C VAL A 419 -43.06 3.07 -4.42
N SER A 420 -43.44 4.21 -4.97
CA SER A 420 -44.38 4.37 -6.06
C SER A 420 -43.92 5.36 -7.15
N LEU A 421 -42.63 5.74 -7.13
CA LEU A 421 -42.09 6.79 -8.00
C LEU A 421 -42.23 6.46 -9.50
N THR A 422 -42.25 5.18 -9.85
CA THR A 422 -42.37 4.70 -11.23
C THR A 422 -43.78 4.21 -11.60
N ASP A 423 -44.78 4.40 -10.75
CA ASP A 423 -46.13 3.98 -11.01
C ASP A 423 -46.90 5.11 -11.74
N ASP A 424 -47.11 4.95 -13.06
CA ASP A 424 -47.77 5.93 -13.92
C ASP A 424 -49.26 6.10 -13.63
N LYS A 425 -49.87 5.19 -12.86
CA LYS A 425 -51.26 5.29 -12.41
C LYS A 425 -51.47 6.28 -11.29
N ILE A 426 -50.40 6.66 -10.60
CA ILE A 426 -50.40 7.61 -9.50
C ILE A 426 -49.97 8.99 -10.04
N PRO A 427 -50.75 10.08 -9.76
CA PRO A 427 -50.32 11.42 -10.10
C PRO A 427 -48.93 11.71 -9.55
N GLU A 428 -48.05 12.34 -10.34
CA GLU A 428 -46.68 12.59 -10.00
C GLU A 428 -46.52 13.26 -8.62
N ALA A 429 -47.37 14.24 -8.32
CA ALA A 429 -47.34 14.93 -7.02
C ALA A 429 -47.73 14.04 -5.83
N GLN A 430 -48.38 12.90 -6.03
CA GLN A 430 -48.76 11.93 -5.00
C GLN A 430 -47.81 10.73 -4.91
N ARG A 431 -46.86 10.61 -5.84
CA ARG A 431 -45.87 9.51 -5.79
C ARG A 431 -44.95 9.65 -4.60
N LEU A 432 -44.76 8.56 -3.90
CA LEU A 432 -43.94 8.52 -2.68
C LEU A 432 -42.84 7.49 -2.78
N MET A 433 -41.79 7.80 -2.05
CA MET A 433 -40.75 6.86 -1.66
C MET A 433 -40.40 7.09 -0.20
N MET A 434 -40.17 6.02 0.55
CA MET A 434 -39.71 6.08 1.93
C MET A 434 -38.62 5.04 2.14
N THR A 435 -37.53 5.44 2.81
CA THR A 435 -36.32 4.63 3.00
C THR A 435 -35.81 4.77 4.43
N THR A 436 -35.53 3.64 5.07
CA THR A 436 -34.83 3.58 6.36
C THR A 436 -33.34 3.47 6.15
N THR A 437 -32.56 4.31 6.80
CA THR A 437 -31.08 4.22 6.79
C THR A 437 -30.59 3.58 8.08
N ARG A 438 -29.68 2.61 7.96
CA ARG A 438 -28.94 2.04 9.09
C ARG A 438 -27.46 2.37 8.95
N VAL A 439 -26.85 2.76 10.07
CA VAL A 439 -25.45 3.16 10.14
C VAL A 439 -24.75 2.33 11.20
N PHE A 440 -23.62 1.71 10.83
CA PHE A 440 -22.83 0.92 11.76
C PHE A 440 -21.42 1.49 11.86
N ASP A 441 -20.94 1.55 13.09
CA ASP A 441 -19.53 1.85 13.35
C ASP A 441 -18.67 0.64 12.98
N THR A 442 -17.61 0.90 12.23
CA THR A 442 -16.69 -0.12 11.72
C THR A 442 -15.34 -0.09 12.43
N GLU A 443 -15.14 0.83 13.37
CA GLU A 443 -13.89 0.96 14.12
C GLU A 443 -13.61 -0.29 14.96
N ASN A 444 -12.34 -0.71 14.99
CA ASN A 444 -11.85 -1.72 15.91
C ASN A 444 -10.88 -1.09 16.90
N LYS A 445 -11.35 -0.88 18.13
CA LYS A 445 -10.56 -0.26 19.21
C LYS A 445 -9.48 -1.18 19.76
N ASP A 446 -9.61 -2.49 19.55
CA ASP A 446 -8.69 -3.52 20.02
C ASP A 446 -7.64 -3.90 18.95
N LEU A 447 -7.44 -3.03 17.95
CA LEU A 447 -6.50 -3.30 16.87
C LEU A 447 -5.06 -3.30 17.40
N GLU A 448 -4.39 -4.45 17.27
CA GLU A 448 -3.01 -4.65 17.72
C GLU A 448 -1.97 -4.19 16.69
N ILE A 449 -0.75 -3.92 17.16
CA ILE A 449 0.37 -3.60 16.28
C ILE A 449 0.88 -4.88 15.61
N ALA A 450 1.03 -4.86 14.28
CA ALA A 450 1.57 -5.99 13.54
C ALA A 450 3.05 -6.19 13.86
N LYS A 451 3.43 -7.44 14.19
CA LYS A 451 4.75 -7.83 14.64
C LYS A 451 5.39 -8.83 13.70
N ASN A 452 6.63 -8.58 13.35
CA ASN A 452 7.45 -9.48 12.55
C ASN A 452 8.65 -9.97 13.34
N ARG A 453 8.90 -11.28 13.34
CA ARG A 453 10.06 -11.95 13.96
C ARG A 453 10.91 -12.56 12.87
N LYS A 454 12.21 -12.31 12.91
CA LYS A 454 13.17 -12.83 11.94
C LYS A 454 14.34 -13.46 12.65
N ALA A 455 14.73 -14.64 12.19
CA ALA A 455 15.97 -15.31 12.55
C ALA A 455 16.77 -15.55 11.27
N GLU A 456 18.08 -15.30 11.33
CA GLU A 456 18.96 -15.51 10.18
C GLU A 456 20.32 -16.05 10.60
N VAL A 457 20.93 -16.83 9.71
CA VAL A 457 22.30 -17.32 9.82
C VAL A 457 22.96 -17.23 8.45
N GLY A 458 24.20 -16.86 8.41
CA GLY A 458 24.92 -16.71 7.17
C GLY A 458 26.43 -16.75 7.32
N PHE A 459 27.12 -16.73 6.22
CA PHE A 459 28.57 -16.60 6.18
C PHE A 459 28.99 -15.71 5.02
N ASP A 460 30.15 -15.08 5.20
CA ASP A 460 30.84 -14.31 4.17
C ASP A 460 32.23 -14.93 3.96
N LEU A 461 32.57 -15.20 2.70
CA LEU A 461 33.84 -15.74 2.26
C LEU A 461 34.52 -14.75 1.31
N ASN A 462 35.77 -14.41 1.59
CA ASN A 462 36.57 -13.52 0.76
C ASN A 462 37.95 -14.18 0.48
N ILE A 463 38.16 -14.63 -0.74
CA ILE A 463 39.39 -15.30 -1.18
C ILE A 463 39.92 -14.64 -2.43
N LYS A 464 41.08 -14.01 -2.35
CA LYS A 464 41.79 -13.42 -3.52
C LYS A 464 40.88 -12.49 -4.38
N GLY A 465 40.03 -11.69 -3.71
CA GLY A 465 39.12 -10.78 -4.41
C GLY A 465 37.75 -11.36 -4.78
N VAL A 466 37.59 -12.68 -4.71
CA VAL A 466 36.26 -13.31 -4.82
C VAL A 466 35.51 -13.20 -3.51
N ARG A 467 34.30 -12.68 -3.55
CA ARG A 467 33.44 -12.52 -2.37
C ARG A 467 32.16 -13.33 -2.57
N LEU A 468 31.85 -14.17 -1.59
CA LEU A 468 30.61 -14.93 -1.51
C LEU A 468 29.93 -14.64 -0.19
N ALA A 469 28.71 -14.14 -0.21
CA ALA A 469 27.84 -14.02 0.95
C ALA A 469 26.66 -14.97 0.79
N VAL A 470 26.32 -15.74 1.83
CA VAL A 470 25.17 -16.63 1.85
C VAL A 470 24.40 -16.37 3.15
N THR A 471 23.08 -16.27 3.05
CA THR A 471 22.19 -16.08 4.21
C THR A 471 20.96 -16.97 4.09
N ALA A 472 20.70 -17.77 5.11
CA ALA A 472 19.44 -18.47 5.29
C ALA A 472 18.63 -17.75 6.38
N PHE A 473 17.33 -17.60 6.16
CA PHE A 473 16.48 -16.91 7.11
C PHE A 473 15.08 -17.53 7.21
N GLN A 474 14.46 -17.28 8.34
CA GLN A 474 13.03 -17.51 8.58
C GLN A 474 12.43 -16.25 9.17
N GLU A 475 11.27 -15.85 8.65
CA GLU A 475 10.54 -14.67 9.05
C GLU A 475 9.07 -15.03 9.29
N ARG A 476 8.49 -14.49 10.35
CA ARG A 476 7.08 -14.68 10.67
C ARG A 476 6.44 -13.36 11.07
N MET A 477 5.52 -12.89 10.25
CA MET A 477 4.65 -11.77 10.55
C MET A 477 3.33 -12.28 11.12
N ASN A 478 2.95 -11.77 12.30
CA ASN A 478 1.66 -11.98 12.93
C ASN A 478 0.92 -10.65 13.02
N ASN A 479 -0.40 -10.72 13.23
CA ASN A 479 -1.27 -9.56 13.44
C ASN A 479 -1.26 -8.58 12.27
N GLY A 480 -1.02 -9.08 11.04
CA GLY A 480 -1.13 -8.25 9.84
C GLY A 480 -2.58 -7.81 9.60
N TYR A 481 -2.74 -6.62 9.04
CA TYR A 481 -4.03 -5.95 8.91
C TYR A 481 -4.81 -6.38 7.68
N SER A 482 -6.12 -6.56 7.84
CA SER A 482 -7.09 -6.60 6.75
C SER A 482 -8.46 -6.09 7.19
N MET A 483 -9.30 -5.71 6.21
CA MET A 483 -10.73 -5.54 6.43
C MET A 483 -11.39 -6.91 6.34
N ALA A 484 -12.16 -7.30 7.35
CA ALA A 484 -12.80 -8.60 7.41
C ALA A 484 -14.18 -8.53 8.12
N TYR A 485 -15.02 -9.49 7.79
CA TYR A 485 -16.26 -9.73 8.54
C TYR A 485 -15.95 -10.46 9.85
N LEU A 486 -16.70 -10.13 10.88
CA LEU A 486 -16.78 -10.88 12.14
C LEU A 486 -18.20 -11.40 12.31
N PRO A 487 -18.44 -12.45 13.14
CA PRO A 487 -19.81 -12.86 13.46
C PRO A 487 -20.66 -11.69 13.99
N THR A 488 -20.06 -10.79 14.77
CA THR A 488 -20.68 -9.61 15.35
C THR A 488 -21.01 -8.51 14.33
N THR A 489 -20.43 -8.55 13.12
CA THR A 489 -20.72 -7.57 12.05
C THR A 489 -21.85 -7.99 11.13
N PHE A 490 -22.49 -9.12 11.39
CA PHE A 490 -23.74 -9.52 10.79
C PHE A 490 -24.90 -9.05 11.67
N LYS A 491 -25.80 -8.23 11.11
CA LYS A 491 -26.90 -7.62 11.84
C LYS A 491 -28.23 -7.97 11.17
N SER A 492 -29.08 -8.72 11.86
CA SER A 492 -30.45 -8.92 11.43
C SER A 492 -31.27 -7.65 11.77
N VAL A 493 -31.71 -6.98 10.73
CA VAL A 493 -32.43 -5.68 10.84
C VAL A 493 -33.84 -5.84 10.31
N GLU A 494 -34.80 -5.35 11.07
CA GLU A 494 -36.20 -5.30 10.64
C GLU A 494 -36.41 -4.20 9.59
N ASN A 495 -37.11 -4.56 8.52
CA ASN A 495 -37.60 -3.63 7.52
C ASN A 495 -39.13 -3.70 7.42
N LYS A 496 -39.81 -2.67 7.85
CA LYS A 496 -41.25 -2.52 7.70
C LYS A 496 -41.56 -2.07 6.29
N GLN A 497 -42.45 -2.80 5.64
CA GLN A 497 -42.97 -2.42 4.32
C GLN A 497 -44.37 -1.93 4.40
N TYR A 498 -44.69 -0.97 3.54
CA TYR A 498 -45.97 -0.30 3.46
C TYR A 498 -46.57 -0.47 2.07
N LYS A 499 -47.87 -0.30 1.96
CA LYS A 499 -48.65 -0.14 0.73
C LYS A 499 -49.40 1.18 0.77
N SER A 500 -49.70 1.76 -0.40
CA SER A 500 -50.52 2.95 -0.51
C SER A 500 -51.92 2.67 -0.04
N GLY A 501 -52.47 3.56 0.75
CA GLY A 501 -53.89 3.68 0.94
C GLY A 501 -54.60 4.31 -0.23
N GLU A 502 -55.85 4.79 -0.03
CA GLU A 502 -56.57 5.50 -1.06
C GLU A 502 -55.89 6.82 -1.42
N LEU A 503 -55.87 7.11 -2.74
CA LEU A 503 -55.31 8.37 -3.23
C LEU A 503 -56.26 9.51 -2.92
N PRO A 504 -55.81 10.59 -2.24
CA PRO A 504 -56.60 11.80 -2.02
C PRO A 504 -57.05 12.40 -3.36
N ALA A 505 -58.29 12.83 -3.41
CA ALA A 505 -58.93 13.33 -4.67
C ALA A 505 -58.34 14.68 -5.15
N ASP A 506 -57.55 15.36 -4.32
CA ASP A 506 -56.90 16.62 -4.65
C ASP A 506 -55.74 16.48 -5.64
N GLY A 507 -55.26 15.25 -5.87
CA GLY A 507 -54.17 14.96 -6.79
C GLY A 507 -52.79 15.45 -6.32
N VAL A 508 -52.65 15.98 -5.12
CA VAL A 508 -51.40 16.58 -4.58
C VAL A 508 -51.00 15.99 -3.24
N THR A 509 -51.97 15.79 -2.32
CA THR A 509 -51.68 15.23 -1.00
C THR A 509 -51.21 13.78 -1.11
N ALA A 510 -50.15 13.45 -0.40
CA ALA A 510 -49.62 12.09 -0.35
C ALA A 510 -50.69 11.14 0.27
N PRO A 511 -50.82 9.91 -0.28
CA PRO A 511 -51.69 8.91 0.34
C PRO A 511 -51.16 8.50 1.72
N ALA A 512 -52.06 8.21 2.65
CA ALA A 512 -51.68 7.51 3.86
C ALA A 512 -51.15 6.12 3.54
N LEU A 513 -50.16 5.65 4.29
CA LEU A 513 -49.56 4.35 4.08
C LEU A 513 -50.08 3.33 5.10
N THR A 514 -50.38 2.13 4.66
CA THR A 514 -50.81 1.03 5.52
C THR A 514 -49.67 0.01 5.62
N GLU A 515 -49.37 -0.50 6.81
CA GLU A 515 -48.36 -1.53 6.99
C GLU A 515 -48.74 -2.82 6.19
N LYS A 516 -47.80 -3.27 5.35
CA LYS A 516 -47.95 -4.48 4.55
C LYS A 516 -47.38 -5.69 5.32
N GLY A 517 -46.36 -5.46 6.10
CA GLY A 517 -45.67 -6.46 6.88
C GLY A 517 -44.23 -6.10 7.18
N THR A 518 -43.61 -6.89 8.04
CA THR A 518 -42.21 -6.74 8.44
C THR A 518 -41.40 -7.95 7.99
N TYR A 519 -40.24 -7.72 7.42
CA TYR A 519 -39.28 -8.78 7.12
C TYR A 519 -37.91 -8.41 7.66
N ARG A 520 -37.06 -9.42 7.84
CA ARG A 520 -35.70 -9.21 8.35
C ARG A 520 -34.68 -9.31 7.22
N VAL A 521 -33.69 -8.43 7.27
CA VAL A 521 -32.55 -8.41 6.33
C VAL A 521 -31.26 -8.58 7.12
N LEU A 522 -30.43 -9.54 6.73
CA LEU A 522 -29.11 -9.70 7.32
C LEU A 522 -28.12 -8.77 6.61
N MET A 523 -27.77 -7.68 7.25
CA MET A 523 -26.72 -6.76 6.81
C MET A 523 -25.36 -7.23 7.28
N LYS A 524 -24.32 -6.96 6.49
CA LYS A 524 -22.93 -7.31 6.84
C LYS A 524 -21.96 -6.20 6.45
N TYR A 525 -21.03 -5.90 7.33
CA TYR A 525 -19.99 -4.91 7.09
C TYR A 525 -18.62 -5.41 7.57
N MET A 526 -17.56 -4.87 6.98
CA MET A 526 -16.19 -5.21 7.37
C MET A 526 -15.68 -4.26 8.44
N THR A 527 -14.81 -4.77 9.30
CA THR A 527 -14.07 -4.00 10.31
C THR A 527 -12.58 -4.36 10.21
N PRO A 528 -11.65 -3.45 10.56
CA PRO A 528 -10.22 -3.74 10.61
C PRO A 528 -9.91 -4.89 11.57
N GLN A 529 -9.06 -5.83 11.14
CA GLN A 529 -8.69 -7.00 11.92
C GLN A 529 -7.20 -7.31 11.81
N ASN A 530 -6.64 -7.92 12.87
CA ASN A 530 -5.28 -8.46 12.95
C ASN A 530 -5.24 -9.93 12.53
N ASN A 531 -5.72 -10.27 11.37
CA ASN A 531 -5.99 -11.65 11.00
C ASN A 531 -5.02 -12.24 9.97
N ILE A 532 -3.99 -11.51 9.54
CA ILE A 532 -3.03 -12.02 8.56
C ILE A 532 -1.79 -12.56 9.26
N THR A 533 -1.42 -13.80 8.91
CA THR A 533 -0.13 -14.41 9.25
C THR A 533 0.63 -14.76 7.98
N ILE A 534 1.91 -14.38 7.93
CA ILE A 534 2.82 -14.70 6.83
C ILE A 534 4.08 -15.32 7.40
N ASN A 535 4.42 -16.54 6.94
CA ASN A 535 5.68 -17.21 7.24
C ASN A 535 6.52 -17.28 5.96
N THR A 536 7.73 -16.72 5.97
CA THR A 536 8.66 -16.76 4.86
C THR A 536 9.95 -17.45 5.28
N ARG A 537 10.45 -18.35 4.45
CA ARG A 537 11.77 -18.96 4.57
C ARG A 537 12.54 -18.67 3.29
N GLY A 538 13.81 -18.35 3.42
CA GLY A 538 14.62 -17.99 2.28
C GLY A 538 16.07 -18.38 2.42
N LEU A 539 16.71 -18.53 1.24
CA LEU A 539 18.15 -18.63 1.07
C LEU A 539 18.55 -17.57 0.04
N GLU A 540 19.46 -16.70 0.41
CA GLU A 540 20.00 -15.67 -0.48
C GLU A 540 21.49 -15.86 -0.62
N PHE A 541 22.03 -15.58 -1.81
CA PHE A 541 23.46 -15.55 -2.03
C PHE A 541 23.86 -14.40 -2.97
N ASP A 542 25.06 -13.89 -2.74
CA ASP A 542 25.72 -12.89 -3.56
C ASP A 542 27.17 -13.32 -3.79
N LEU A 543 27.52 -13.61 -5.04
CA LEU A 543 28.86 -13.99 -5.47
C LEU A 543 29.43 -12.91 -6.39
N ASN A 544 30.46 -12.24 -5.94
CA ASN A 544 31.23 -11.29 -6.73
C ASN A 544 32.61 -11.90 -7.01
N LEU A 545 32.84 -12.25 -8.26
CA LEU A 545 34.12 -12.84 -8.72
C LEU A 545 35.22 -11.79 -8.92
N GLY A 546 34.88 -10.50 -8.73
CA GLY A 546 35.78 -9.40 -8.95
C GLY A 546 35.96 -9.09 -10.45
N ARG A 547 36.98 -8.32 -10.73
CA ARG A 547 37.40 -7.96 -12.09
C ARG A 547 38.65 -8.76 -12.50
N PHE A 548 38.58 -9.35 -13.66
CA PHE A 548 39.73 -9.99 -14.29
C PHE A 548 40.40 -8.95 -15.19
N ASP A 549 41.53 -8.40 -14.74
CA ASP A 549 42.18 -7.27 -15.40
C ASP A 549 42.72 -7.65 -16.81
N ALA A 550 43.17 -8.89 -17.03
CA ALA A 550 43.62 -9.35 -18.33
C ALA A 550 42.58 -9.24 -19.44
N ILE A 551 41.31 -9.41 -19.10
CA ILE A 551 40.18 -9.31 -20.03
C ILE A 551 39.29 -8.09 -19.72
N ARG A 552 39.69 -7.27 -18.76
CA ARG A 552 38.96 -6.05 -18.31
C ARG A 552 37.46 -6.29 -17.99
N THR A 553 37.15 -7.49 -17.47
CA THR A 553 35.78 -7.98 -17.30
C THR A 553 35.47 -8.30 -15.84
N ALA A 554 34.35 -7.83 -15.32
CA ALA A 554 33.85 -8.17 -14.01
C ALA A 554 32.64 -9.11 -14.11
N PHE A 555 32.56 -10.07 -13.18
CA PHE A 555 31.49 -11.05 -13.11
C PHE A 555 30.83 -11.02 -11.72
N SER A 556 29.52 -11.06 -11.68
CA SER A 556 28.76 -11.25 -10.44
C SER A 556 27.54 -12.12 -10.66
N VAL A 557 27.18 -12.86 -9.62
CA VAL A 557 26.00 -13.73 -9.60
C VAL A 557 25.28 -13.52 -8.28
N ASN A 558 24.02 -13.19 -8.32
CA ASN A 558 23.19 -13.13 -7.11
C ASN A 558 21.91 -13.91 -7.33
N GLY A 559 21.36 -14.41 -6.23
CA GLY A 559 20.11 -15.16 -6.31
C GLY A 559 19.44 -15.34 -4.97
N ALA A 560 18.18 -15.73 -5.04
CA ALA A 560 17.37 -16.04 -3.88
C ALA A 560 16.39 -17.19 -4.18
N TRP A 561 16.18 -18.01 -3.18
CA TRP A 561 15.07 -18.93 -3.08
C TRP A 561 14.19 -18.50 -1.90
N LEU A 562 12.89 -18.34 -2.14
CA LEU A 562 11.90 -17.92 -1.18
C LEU A 562 10.71 -18.87 -1.20
N ARG A 563 10.22 -19.22 -0.01
CA ARG A 563 8.94 -19.93 0.16
C ARG A 563 8.12 -19.22 1.21
N THR A 564 6.93 -18.78 0.82
CA THR A 564 6.00 -18.06 1.68
C THR A 564 4.73 -18.87 1.88
N GLU A 565 4.29 -18.97 3.12
CA GLU A 565 2.99 -19.47 3.54
C GLU A 565 2.19 -18.27 4.08
N ARG A 566 1.00 -18.06 3.55
CA ARG A 566 0.09 -17.01 4.01
C ARG A 566 -1.29 -17.60 4.34
N PHE A 567 -1.84 -17.22 5.47
CA PHE A 567 -3.19 -17.55 5.87
C PHE A 567 -3.80 -16.44 6.71
N ASN A 568 -5.12 -16.46 6.79
CA ASN A 568 -5.88 -15.59 7.67
C ASN A 568 -6.28 -16.37 8.92
N ASN A 569 -6.12 -15.77 10.08
CA ASN A 569 -6.76 -16.21 11.32
C ASN A 569 -8.20 -15.66 11.33
N GLY A 570 -9.06 -16.24 12.18
CA GLY A 570 -10.47 -15.85 12.23
C GLY A 570 -11.34 -16.65 11.26
N TYR A 571 -12.34 -16.04 10.66
CA TYR A 571 -13.40 -16.75 9.95
C TYR A 571 -13.59 -16.30 8.51
N THR A 572 -14.14 -17.20 7.70
CA THR A 572 -14.73 -16.90 6.38
C THR A 572 -16.18 -17.31 6.40
N TYR A 573 -17.00 -16.65 5.59
CA TYR A 573 -18.45 -16.81 5.58
C TYR A 573 -18.89 -17.30 4.21
N TYR A 574 -19.86 -18.20 4.18
CA TYR A 574 -20.35 -18.77 2.95
C TYR A 574 -21.85 -19.03 3.01
N GLU A 575 -22.51 -18.65 1.92
CA GLU A 575 -23.88 -19.03 1.59
C GLU A 575 -23.97 -19.24 0.08
N LYS A 576 -24.76 -20.21 -0.35
CA LYS A 576 -25.03 -20.47 -1.76
C LYS A 576 -26.45 -20.01 -2.08
N GLY A 577 -26.59 -19.14 -3.07
CA GLY A 577 -27.90 -18.78 -3.62
C GLY A 577 -28.45 -17.48 -3.06
N SER A 578 -29.75 -17.43 -2.83
CA SER A 578 -30.55 -16.26 -2.57
C SER A 578 -30.30 -15.63 -1.20
N GLU A 579 -30.39 -14.30 -1.12
CA GLU A 579 -30.46 -13.56 0.13
C GLU A 579 -31.83 -13.72 0.84
N ASP A 580 -32.80 -14.34 0.17
CA ASP A 580 -34.11 -14.67 0.75
C ASP A 580 -33.94 -15.64 1.93
N PRO A 581 -34.28 -15.26 3.17
CA PRO A 581 -34.13 -16.12 4.32
C PRO A 581 -34.92 -17.44 4.23
N ALA A 582 -36.03 -17.45 3.51
CA ALA A 582 -36.82 -18.65 3.30
C ALA A 582 -36.11 -19.72 2.46
N LYS A 583 -35.21 -19.29 1.55
CA LYS A 583 -34.44 -20.17 0.64
C LYS A 583 -33.05 -20.50 1.15
N ALA A 584 -32.47 -19.61 1.95
CA ALA A 584 -31.15 -19.77 2.55
C ALA A 584 -31.15 -19.13 3.96
N PRO A 585 -31.70 -19.80 4.98
CA PRO A 585 -31.95 -19.21 6.29
C PRO A 585 -30.66 -18.92 7.07
N HIS A 586 -29.52 -19.44 6.63
CA HIS A 586 -28.27 -19.39 7.38
C HIS A 586 -27.09 -18.93 6.54
N VAL A 587 -26.05 -18.42 7.22
CA VAL A 587 -24.71 -18.13 6.68
C VAL A 587 -23.70 -19.00 7.42
N GLY A 588 -23.00 -19.88 6.72
CA GLY A 588 -22.00 -20.77 7.32
C GLY A 588 -20.73 -20.02 7.70
N ILE A 589 -20.19 -20.33 8.88
CA ILE A 589 -18.94 -19.82 9.41
C ILE A 589 -17.87 -20.89 9.31
N TYR A 590 -16.72 -20.58 8.71
CA TYR A 590 -15.60 -21.46 8.49
C TYR A 590 -14.33 -20.89 9.07
N GLU A 591 -13.47 -21.70 9.67
CA GLU A 591 -12.15 -21.26 10.11
C GLU A 591 -11.26 -20.88 8.91
N ALA A 592 -10.85 -19.63 8.85
CA ALA A 592 -10.03 -19.13 7.74
C ALA A 592 -8.65 -19.79 7.70
N ALA A 593 -8.07 -20.16 8.85
CA ALA A 593 -6.76 -20.79 8.97
C ALA A 593 -6.71 -22.22 8.39
N MET A 594 -7.88 -22.85 8.13
CA MET A 594 -7.94 -24.12 7.43
C MET A 594 -7.44 -24.04 5.99
N ARG A 595 -7.43 -22.84 5.39
CA ARG A 595 -6.88 -22.58 4.06
C ARG A 595 -5.56 -21.83 4.16
N LYS A 596 -4.48 -22.48 3.71
CA LYS A 596 -3.14 -21.89 3.64
C LYS A 596 -2.68 -21.77 2.20
N ASN A 597 -2.24 -20.59 1.82
CA ASN A 597 -1.72 -20.30 0.48
C ASN A 597 -0.20 -20.29 0.50
N TYR A 598 0.39 -20.99 -0.44
CA TYR A 598 1.84 -21.12 -0.59
C TYR A 598 2.30 -20.51 -1.89
N SER A 599 3.41 -19.79 -1.84
CA SER A 599 4.17 -19.37 -3.01
C SER A 599 5.63 -19.77 -2.85
N GLU A 600 6.26 -20.16 -3.95
CA GLU A 600 7.68 -20.51 -3.98
C GLU A 600 8.33 -19.91 -5.21
N ARG A 601 9.45 -19.22 -5.02
CA ARG A 601 10.20 -18.57 -6.10
C ARG A 601 11.69 -18.78 -5.94
N MET A 602 12.38 -19.08 -7.04
CA MET A 602 13.84 -19.14 -7.11
C MET A 602 14.31 -18.39 -8.34
N ALA A 603 15.11 -17.38 -8.13
CA ALA A 603 15.66 -16.55 -9.21
C ALA A 603 17.16 -16.33 -9.03
N THR A 604 17.87 -16.22 -10.14
CA THR A 604 19.31 -15.92 -10.19
C THR A 604 19.55 -14.87 -11.26
N THR A 605 20.43 -13.91 -10.98
CA THR A 605 20.91 -12.92 -11.94
C THR A 605 22.40 -13.09 -12.12
N PHE A 606 22.82 -13.36 -13.34
CA PHE A 606 24.21 -13.37 -13.78
C PHE A 606 24.50 -12.02 -14.44
N ARG A 607 25.57 -11.36 -14.06
CA ARG A 607 25.98 -10.07 -14.66
C ARG A 607 27.44 -10.13 -15.08
N VAL A 608 27.68 -9.67 -16.30
CA VAL A 608 29.02 -9.51 -16.89
C VAL A 608 29.15 -8.04 -17.32
N THR A 609 30.22 -7.38 -16.86
CA THR A 609 30.53 -6.01 -17.25
C THR A 609 31.92 -6.00 -17.88
N HIS A 610 31.99 -5.70 -19.16
CA HIS A 610 33.23 -5.59 -19.95
C HIS A 610 33.50 -4.12 -20.25
N ASN A 611 34.71 -3.68 -19.94
CA ASN A 611 35.13 -2.29 -20.17
C ASN A 611 36.23 -2.25 -21.23
N ILE A 612 36.05 -1.47 -22.28
CA ILE A 612 37.00 -1.25 -23.37
C ILE A 612 37.45 0.22 -23.33
N PRO A 613 38.44 0.57 -22.46
CA PRO A 613 38.84 1.96 -22.25
C PRO A 613 39.35 2.66 -23.50
N ASP A 614 40.08 1.90 -24.37
CA ASP A 614 40.72 2.46 -25.56
C ASP A 614 39.75 3.12 -26.53
N ILE A 615 38.48 2.68 -26.50
CA ILE A 615 37.39 3.30 -27.27
C ILE A 615 36.31 3.89 -26.39
N GLY A 616 36.50 3.95 -25.07
CA GLY A 616 35.49 4.48 -24.11
C GLY A 616 34.17 3.72 -24.15
N PHE A 617 34.21 2.37 -24.26
CA PHE A 617 33.03 1.53 -24.41
C PHE A 617 32.83 0.59 -23.22
N VAL A 618 31.63 0.54 -22.66
CA VAL A 618 31.28 -0.38 -21.59
C VAL A 618 30.05 -1.18 -22.00
N VAL A 619 30.18 -2.49 -21.90
CA VAL A 619 29.11 -3.45 -22.20
C VAL A 619 28.72 -4.16 -20.91
N THR A 620 27.47 -4.07 -20.51
CA THR A 620 26.92 -4.86 -19.41
C THR A 620 25.83 -5.79 -19.94
N LEU A 621 26.05 -7.09 -19.75
CA LEU A 621 25.08 -8.12 -20.05
C LEU A 621 24.57 -8.72 -18.74
N SER A 622 23.26 -8.86 -18.58
CA SER A 622 22.67 -9.54 -17.44
C SER A 622 21.63 -10.58 -17.89
N ALA A 623 21.77 -11.80 -17.36
CA ALA A 623 20.84 -12.89 -17.55
C ALA A 623 20.07 -13.12 -16.25
N GLN A 624 18.79 -12.83 -16.25
CA GLN A 624 17.90 -13.13 -15.13
C GLN A 624 17.17 -14.44 -15.42
N VAL A 625 17.42 -15.45 -14.61
CA VAL A 625 16.77 -16.75 -14.71
C VAL A 625 15.82 -16.92 -13.55
N LEU A 626 14.54 -17.08 -13.86
CA LEU A 626 13.52 -17.49 -12.88
C LEU A 626 13.39 -19.02 -12.99
N TRP A 627 14.12 -19.73 -12.14
CA TRP A 627 14.19 -21.18 -12.14
C TRP A 627 12.90 -21.85 -11.70
N LYS A 628 12.22 -21.21 -10.74
CA LYS A 628 11.04 -21.77 -10.13
C LYS A 628 10.08 -20.67 -9.75
N GLU A 629 8.84 -20.86 -10.12
CA GLU A 629 7.72 -20.08 -9.63
C GLU A 629 6.54 -21.06 -9.48
N ALA A 630 6.02 -21.17 -8.26
CA ALA A 630 4.94 -22.11 -7.99
C ALA A 630 3.99 -21.55 -6.93
N ASN A 631 2.71 -21.75 -7.15
CA ASN A 631 1.64 -21.37 -6.22
C ASN A 631 0.71 -22.56 -5.98
N TRP A 632 0.28 -22.76 -4.75
CA TRP A 632 -0.72 -23.77 -4.39
C TRP A 632 -1.41 -23.42 -3.08
N SER A 633 -2.54 -24.05 -2.81
CA SER A 633 -3.23 -23.96 -1.52
C SER A 633 -3.32 -25.33 -0.87
N ARG A 634 -3.34 -25.35 0.46
CA ARG A 634 -3.68 -26.52 1.26
C ARG A 634 -4.94 -26.21 2.07
N PHE A 635 -5.81 -27.16 2.17
CA PHE A 635 -7.07 -27.06 2.92
C PHE A 635 -7.12 -28.15 3.99
N GLY A 636 -7.65 -27.81 5.15
CA GLY A 636 -8.17 -28.77 6.12
C GLY A 636 -9.59 -29.23 5.74
N ASN A 637 -10.42 -29.47 6.74
CA ASN A 637 -11.85 -29.69 6.53
C ASN A 637 -12.53 -28.35 6.27
N ASP A 638 -12.66 -27.98 4.98
CA ASP A 638 -13.12 -26.67 4.53
C ASP A 638 -14.50 -26.74 3.84
N SER A 639 -15.18 -27.88 3.91
CA SER A 639 -16.49 -28.10 3.30
C SER A 639 -17.66 -28.05 4.31
N ILE A 640 -17.37 -28.22 5.61
CA ILE A 640 -18.34 -28.19 6.68
C ILE A 640 -18.07 -26.97 7.57
N PRO A 641 -19.09 -26.14 7.86
CA PRO A 641 -18.92 -25.00 8.75
C PRO A 641 -18.70 -25.43 10.20
N VAL A 642 -18.04 -24.59 10.99
CA VAL A 642 -17.89 -24.81 12.45
C VAL A 642 -19.10 -24.27 13.22
N SER A 643 -19.75 -23.26 12.64
CA SER A 643 -20.96 -22.63 13.17
C SER A 643 -21.70 -21.92 12.03
N TYR A 644 -22.86 -21.38 12.32
CA TYR A 644 -23.64 -20.59 11.35
C TYR A 644 -24.31 -19.39 12.02
N ILE A 645 -24.64 -18.39 11.20
CA ILE A 645 -25.43 -17.22 11.58
C ILE A 645 -26.84 -17.44 11.04
N SER A 646 -27.85 -17.37 11.91
CA SER A 646 -29.25 -17.35 11.49
C SER A 646 -29.60 -15.96 10.91
N LYS A 647 -30.23 -15.92 9.74
CA LYS A 647 -30.69 -14.65 9.14
C LYS A 647 -31.88 -14.08 9.89
N GLU A 648 -32.61 -14.91 10.61
CA GLU A 648 -33.79 -14.51 11.37
C GLU A 648 -33.43 -13.56 12.53
N ASP A 649 -32.45 -13.95 13.34
CA ASP A 649 -32.06 -13.21 14.55
C ASP A 649 -30.65 -12.61 14.53
N GLY A 650 -29.82 -13.02 13.55
CA GLY A 650 -28.42 -12.60 13.44
C GLY A 650 -27.49 -13.25 14.47
N GLN A 651 -27.97 -14.29 15.21
CA GLN A 651 -27.20 -14.97 16.24
C GLN A 651 -26.36 -16.11 15.66
N VAL A 652 -25.28 -16.43 16.37
CA VAL A 652 -24.35 -17.51 16.02
C VAL A 652 -24.73 -18.79 16.75
N TYR A 653 -24.87 -19.85 16.00
CA TYR A 653 -25.15 -21.19 16.52
C TYR A 653 -24.05 -22.16 16.12
N PRO A 654 -23.67 -23.10 17.01
CA PRO A 654 -22.75 -24.17 16.66
C PRO A 654 -23.38 -25.08 15.59
N PHE A 655 -22.59 -25.54 14.63
CA PHE A 655 -23.06 -26.41 13.58
C PHE A 655 -22.83 -27.89 13.99
N ASP A 656 -23.88 -28.71 13.89
CA ASP A 656 -23.78 -30.16 14.06
C ASP A 656 -23.48 -30.83 12.71
N PRO A 657 -22.30 -31.44 12.52
CA PRO A 657 -21.93 -32.10 11.27
C PRO A 657 -22.88 -33.22 10.84
N ALA A 658 -23.65 -33.80 11.76
CA ALA A 658 -24.65 -34.83 11.45
C ALA A 658 -25.82 -34.29 10.60
N LYS A 659 -26.07 -32.97 10.69
CA LYS A 659 -27.14 -32.27 9.98
C LYS A 659 -26.72 -31.70 8.60
N LYS A 660 -25.56 -32.07 8.07
CA LYS A 660 -25.04 -31.55 6.81
C LYS A 660 -25.93 -31.77 5.57
N GLU A 661 -26.78 -32.79 5.62
CA GLU A 661 -27.73 -33.16 4.54
C GLU A 661 -29.13 -32.55 4.77
N ASP A 662 -29.40 -31.90 5.90
CA ASP A 662 -30.69 -31.30 6.17
C ASP A 662 -30.91 -30.11 5.24
N ALA A 663 -32.14 -29.96 4.72
CA ALA A 663 -32.49 -29.02 3.68
C ALA A 663 -32.12 -27.56 4.06
N GLU A 664 -32.29 -27.17 5.30
CA GLU A 664 -32.00 -25.83 5.84
C GLU A 664 -30.51 -25.50 5.84
N PHE A 665 -29.62 -26.51 5.87
CA PHE A 665 -28.16 -26.28 5.93
C PHE A 665 -27.45 -26.51 4.59
N THR A 666 -28.12 -27.04 3.57
CA THR A 666 -27.48 -27.30 2.26
C THR A 666 -26.88 -26.07 1.62
N ALA A 667 -27.49 -24.88 1.84
CA ALA A 667 -27.03 -23.61 1.29
C ALA A 667 -25.71 -23.13 1.93
N ILE A 668 -25.37 -23.62 3.13
CA ILE A 668 -24.12 -23.24 3.80
C ILE A 668 -23.01 -24.27 3.64
N MET A 669 -23.27 -25.40 2.99
CA MET A 669 -22.22 -26.39 2.67
C MET A 669 -21.40 -25.93 1.48
N ARG A 670 -20.07 -25.85 1.67
CA ARG A 670 -19.16 -25.32 0.68
C ARG A 670 -18.45 -26.43 -0.10
N THR A 671 -18.47 -26.32 -1.42
CA THR A 671 -17.63 -27.17 -2.27
C THR A 671 -16.23 -26.62 -2.34
N VAL A 672 -15.25 -27.38 -1.88
CA VAL A 672 -13.84 -27.02 -1.99
C VAL A 672 -13.37 -27.26 -3.42
N ASN A 673 -12.86 -26.24 -4.08
CA ASN A 673 -12.28 -26.37 -5.40
C ASN A 673 -10.94 -27.12 -5.33
N GLN A 674 -10.95 -28.40 -5.68
CA GLN A 674 -9.76 -29.26 -5.65
C GLN A 674 -8.64 -28.75 -6.59
N LYS A 675 -8.96 -27.96 -7.62
CA LYS A 675 -7.97 -27.35 -8.51
C LYS A 675 -7.01 -26.41 -7.76
N ASP A 676 -7.46 -25.77 -6.69
CA ASP A 676 -6.61 -24.86 -5.90
C ASP A 676 -5.49 -25.62 -5.15
N ARG A 677 -5.66 -26.93 -4.92
CA ARG A 677 -4.60 -27.80 -4.36
C ARG A 677 -3.51 -28.14 -5.36
N ILE A 678 -3.80 -28.02 -6.65
CA ILE A 678 -2.82 -28.28 -7.70
C ILE A 678 -1.67 -27.28 -7.55
N ARG A 679 -0.47 -27.78 -7.44
CA ARG A 679 0.73 -26.96 -7.47
C ARG A 679 0.94 -26.43 -8.88
N GLU A 680 0.57 -25.16 -9.09
CA GLU A 680 0.83 -24.44 -10.34
C GLU A 680 2.31 -24.10 -10.38
N SER A 681 3.10 -24.98 -11.00
CA SER A 681 4.55 -24.80 -11.15
C SER A 681 4.85 -24.43 -12.59
N MET A 682 5.36 -23.25 -12.75
CA MET A 682 5.67 -22.66 -14.04
C MET A 682 7.10 -23.06 -14.49
N PRO A 683 7.36 -23.26 -15.80
CA PRO A 683 8.68 -23.57 -16.30
C PRO A 683 9.65 -22.41 -16.11
N PRO A 684 10.98 -22.68 -16.10
CA PRO A 684 11.97 -21.62 -16.03
C PRO A 684 11.83 -20.60 -17.15
N THR A 685 12.11 -19.34 -16.84
CA THR A 685 12.16 -18.26 -17.82
C THR A 685 13.50 -17.54 -17.76
N LEU A 686 14.02 -17.14 -18.92
CA LEU A 686 15.25 -16.38 -19.08
C LEU A 686 14.91 -14.99 -19.62
N CYS A 687 15.42 -13.96 -18.96
CA CYS A 687 15.38 -12.58 -19.43
C CYS A 687 16.81 -12.08 -19.63
N MET A 688 17.22 -11.88 -20.87
CA MET A 688 18.54 -11.34 -21.21
C MET A 688 18.42 -9.82 -21.40
N ASN A 689 19.24 -9.06 -20.67
CA ASN A 689 19.27 -7.61 -20.73
C ASN A 689 20.66 -7.15 -21.14
N LEU A 690 20.71 -6.16 -22.03
CA LEU A 690 21.90 -5.53 -22.54
C LEU A 690 21.92 -4.05 -22.17
N TYR A 691 23.05 -3.55 -21.70
CA TYR A 691 23.31 -2.14 -21.50
C TYR A 691 24.66 -1.79 -22.12
N LEU A 692 24.63 -0.89 -23.11
CA LEU A 692 25.82 -0.43 -23.83
C LEU A 692 26.02 1.03 -23.48
N THR A 693 27.24 1.43 -23.13
CA THR A 693 27.59 2.82 -22.88
C THR A 693 28.82 3.17 -23.70
N LYS A 694 28.71 4.25 -24.45
CA LYS A 694 29.81 4.92 -25.14
C LYS A 694 30.12 6.23 -24.44
N GLU A 695 31.32 6.36 -23.93
CA GLU A 695 31.87 7.61 -23.41
C GLU A 695 32.62 8.31 -24.52
N ILE A 696 32.27 9.59 -24.79
CA ILE A 696 32.87 10.42 -25.80
C ILE A 696 33.60 11.53 -25.08
N LYS A 697 34.91 11.41 -24.98
CA LYS A 697 35.74 12.22 -24.10
C LYS A 697 35.16 12.22 -22.68
N ASP A 698 35.37 13.21 -21.88
CA ASP A 698 34.91 13.27 -20.50
C ASP A 698 33.58 14.02 -20.32
N TYR A 699 32.94 14.46 -21.41
CA TYR A 699 31.77 15.34 -21.34
C TYR A 699 30.48 14.74 -21.88
N LEU A 700 30.51 13.69 -22.72
CA LEU A 700 29.29 13.13 -23.31
C LEU A 700 29.27 11.61 -23.13
N ARG A 701 28.14 11.09 -22.67
CA ARG A 701 27.87 9.65 -22.54
C ARG A 701 26.58 9.33 -23.28
N VAL A 702 26.65 8.33 -24.15
CA VAL A 702 25.51 7.78 -24.89
C VAL A 702 25.32 6.35 -24.42
N SER A 703 24.14 6.02 -23.95
CA SER A 703 23.82 4.67 -23.49
C SER A 703 22.59 4.15 -24.20
N PHE A 704 22.67 2.89 -24.63
CA PHE A 704 21.56 2.11 -25.15
C PHE A 704 21.27 0.96 -24.19
N PHE A 705 20.00 0.67 -23.93
CA PHE A 705 19.60 -0.47 -23.13
C PHE A 705 18.49 -1.26 -23.81
N ALA A 706 18.53 -2.57 -23.66
CA ALA A 706 17.49 -3.49 -24.10
C ALA A 706 17.21 -4.52 -23.02
N ASN A 707 15.98 -4.60 -22.58
CA ASN A 707 15.51 -5.62 -21.65
C ASN A 707 14.79 -6.71 -22.41
N ASN A 708 15.01 -7.97 -21.99
CA ASN A 708 14.54 -9.15 -22.73
C ASN A 708 14.88 -9.06 -24.22
N MET A 709 16.17 -8.80 -24.54
CA MET A 709 16.67 -8.52 -25.89
C MET A 709 16.33 -9.60 -26.91
N PHE A 710 16.10 -10.84 -26.49
CA PHE A 710 15.68 -11.95 -27.34
C PHE A 710 14.16 -12.12 -27.42
N SER A 711 13.39 -11.21 -26.84
CA SER A 711 11.92 -11.28 -26.77
C SER A 711 11.38 -12.64 -26.29
N SER A 712 12.10 -13.28 -25.36
CA SER A 712 11.74 -14.60 -24.83
C SER A 712 10.46 -14.49 -24.00
N ARG A 713 9.32 -14.90 -24.59
CA ARG A 713 7.98 -14.86 -23.97
C ARG A 713 7.26 -16.20 -24.15
N PRO A 714 7.72 -17.27 -23.48
CA PRO A 714 7.11 -18.58 -23.63
C PRO A 714 5.66 -18.58 -23.15
N LEU A 715 4.81 -19.27 -23.88
CA LEU A 715 3.45 -19.56 -23.45
C LEU A 715 3.45 -20.66 -22.39
N TYR A 716 2.73 -20.44 -21.34
CA TYR A 716 2.49 -21.39 -20.28
C TYR A 716 1.02 -21.79 -20.25
N LYS A 717 0.75 -23.09 -20.35
CA LYS A 717 -0.60 -23.64 -20.19
C LYS A 717 -0.88 -23.81 -18.70
N GLN A 718 -1.87 -23.10 -18.19
CA GLN A 718 -2.26 -23.19 -16.78
C GLN A 718 -2.81 -24.58 -16.46
N LYS A 719 -2.40 -25.13 -15.32
CA LYS A 719 -2.85 -26.45 -14.85
C LYS A 719 -4.21 -26.39 -14.16
N ARG A 720 -4.52 -25.27 -13.51
CA ARG A 720 -5.76 -25.05 -12.77
C ARG A 720 -6.93 -24.68 -13.66
N THR A 721 -6.66 -23.92 -14.72
CA THR A 721 -7.68 -23.42 -15.64
C THR A 721 -7.53 -24.11 -16.99
N ILE A 722 -8.46 -24.99 -17.32
CA ILE A 722 -8.44 -25.72 -18.60
C ILE A 722 -8.59 -24.73 -19.76
N GLY A 723 -7.69 -24.85 -20.75
CA GLY A 723 -7.72 -24.00 -21.94
C GLY A 723 -7.12 -22.59 -21.75
N SER A 724 -6.68 -22.23 -20.55
CA SER A 724 -6.04 -20.93 -20.30
C SER A 724 -4.54 -20.99 -20.53
N TYR A 725 -4.03 -19.97 -21.22
CA TYR A 725 -2.60 -19.78 -21.50
C TYR A 725 -2.17 -18.41 -21.02
N GLU A 726 -0.97 -18.35 -20.47
CA GLU A 726 -0.34 -17.10 -19.98
C GLU A 726 0.99 -16.90 -20.70
N ARG A 727 1.24 -15.70 -21.22
CA ARG A 727 2.57 -15.31 -21.70
C ARG A 727 3.43 -14.90 -20.53
N ARG A 728 4.56 -15.61 -20.42
CA ARG A 728 5.56 -15.35 -19.36
C ARG A 728 6.59 -14.36 -19.87
N ASN A 729 7.17 -13.62 -18.90
CA ASN A 729 8.21 -12.63 -19.13
C ASN A 729 7.70 -11.31 -19.75
N ILE A 730 8.50 -10.26 -19.62
CA ILE A 730 8.20 -8.94 -20.20
C ILE A 730 8.42 -8.96 -21.72
N PRO A 731 7.76 -8.09 -22.52
CA PRO A 731 8.13 -7.90 -23.90
C PRO A 731 9.55 -7.35 -24.04
N LEU A 732 10.11 -7.41 -25.24
CA LEU A 732 11.29 -6.63 -25.58
C LEU A 732 11.03 -5.16 -25.32
N PHE A 733 11.94 -4.53 -24.60
CA PHE A 733 11.86 -3.13 -24.22
C PHE A 733 13.24 -2.51 -24.33
N PHE A 734 13.36 -1.42 -25.07
CA PHE A 734 14.64 -0.76 -25.30
C PHE A 734 14.53 0.76 -25.21
N GLY A 735 15.65 1.42 -25.02
CA GLY A 735 15.70 2.88 -24.95
C GLY A 735 17.10 3.45 -25.06
N LEU A 736 17.15 4.76 -25.09
CA LEU A 736 18.36 5.56 -25.25
C LEU A 736 18.49 6.54 -24.09
N GLU A 737 19.72 6.76 -23.67
CA GLU A 737 20.07 7.78 -22.68
C GLU A 737 21.28 8.60 -23.18
N LEU A 738 21.14 9.92 -23.15
CA LEU A 738 22.20 10.88 -23.41
C LEU A 738 22.51 11.62 -22.12
N SER A 739 23.77 11.68 -21.72
CA SER A 739 24.20 12.43 -20.54
C SER A 739 25.38 13.31 -20.88
N ALA A 740 25.23 14.61 -20.73
CA ALA A 740 26.30 15.59 -20.88
C ALA A 740 26.79 16.07 -19.51
N ILE A 741 28.09 16.19 -19.34
CA ILE A 741 28.76 16.73 -18.16
C ILE A 741 29.57 17.94 -18.61
N ILE A 742 29.29 19.13 -18.06
CA ILE A 742 29.97 20.37 -18.39
C ILE A 742 30.62 20.90 -17.10
N ASN A 743 31.94 20.92 -17.08
CA ASN A 743 32.75 21.36 -15.94
C ASN A 743 32.68 22.86 -15.67
#